data_37623a2574dffd646d7230d4c85e7209
#
_entry.id   37623a2574dffd646d7230d4c85e7209
#
_cell.length_a   1.000
_cell.length_b   1.000
_cell.length_c   1.000
_cell.angle_alpha   90.00
_cell.angle_beta   90.00
_cell.angle_gamma   90.00
#
_symmetry.space_group_name_H-M   'P 1'
#
loop_
_entity.id
_entity.type
_entity.pdbx_description
1 polymer ?
#
loop_
_entity_poly.entity_id
_entity_poly.type
_entity_poly.pdbx_seq_one_letter_code
_entity_poly.pdbx_strand_id
1 'polypeptide(L)'
;IKVLCPPGTEHKEIYDYENVHSVKDYISYDGGESFRKSFEYPSSMDSKRLDIRYKEDGGIDKDGVIEIRRGVKDLSLGDAHYAQVRIMVDGKKYIKGMAVYSDDLPDGVDVIFNTNKSKSTPKMEVLKDIKNDPDNPFGSLIKERGGQSYYDDPKGKYTDPITGKKQSLSLVNKRAEEGDWGEWSKTLPSQFLSKQSLSLIKKQLGLATADKQAEFDEIKSLTNPTVKKTLLKSFADDCDSAAVHLQAAALPRQKYQVILPLTSLKDTEVYAPNYKDGETVALIRYPHGGTFEIPILKVNNKNAEGKRVLGNTPADAVGITKKVADRLSGADFDGDTVMVIPCNSTNSKVKITSTHSLKGLADFDTKDAYGPDSSKPVKVDAKGREYYSRNGKTYQRMNNTQTEMGKISNLITDMTLKGATEPELARAVRHSMVVIDAEKHKLDYKQSEIDNGIKSLKTKYQGSYDSNGHYHEGAATLISRAKSETQVLKRKGSPKINPDGSLSYKEVREEYTDKDGKVRVRTQKSTKMAETRDARTLSSGTPQEEAYAKYANSMKSLANQARREMVSTGKIAYSASAKTAYQSEVKSLDAKLNLALRNAPRERQAQTLANATVAAKKKENPDMTKAEVKKASQQALTQARNQVGASRTSIDITDREWEAIQAGAISENKLTQILNNTNIDTVRQRATPRATTQISKSKQNRIAALNASGYSTSEIADALGISSSTVVKYLNGKE
;
A
#
# COMPACT_ATOMS: atom_id res chain seq x y z
N ILE A 1 24.52 -17.45 -21.73
CA ILE A 1 23.20 -18.11 -21.74
C ILE A 1 23.07 -18.91 -20.46
N LYS A 2 22.00 -18.72 -19.72
CA LYS A 2 21.65 -19.56 -18.57
C LYS A 2 20.52 -20.47 -18.97
N VAL A 3 20.63 -21.72 -18.65
CA VAL A 3 19.63 -22.74 -18.89
C VAL A 3 19.02 -23.13 -17.56
N LEU A 4 17.68 -23.03 -17.46
CA LEU A 4 16.90 -23.53 -16.33
C LEU A 4 16.57 -25.00 -16.63
N CYS A 5 16.98 -25.89 -15.75
CA CYS A 5 16.75 -27.31 -15.89
C CYS A 5 15.94 -27.85 -14.74
N PRO A 6 15.01 -28.78 -14.95
CA PRO A 6 14.40 -29.57 -13.90
C PRO A 6 15.46 -30.26 -13.03
N PRO A 7 15.17 -30.53 -11.74
CA PRO A 7 16.06 -31.32 -10.90
C PRO A 7 16.38 -32.68 -11.56
N GLY A 8 17.66 -33.07 -11.60
CA GLY A 8 18.09 -34.31 -12.17
C GLY A 8 18.40 -34.31 -13.69
N THR A 9 18.24 -33.14 -14.36
CA THR A 9 18.63 -33.01 -15.78
C THR A 9 20.13 -33.24 -15.97
N GLU A 10 20.51 -34.18 -16.84
CA GLU A 10 21.91 -34.45 -17.14
C GLU A 10 22.50 -33.37 -18.05
N HIS A 11 23.77 -33.07 -17.87
CA HIS A 11 24.50 -32.03 -18.61
C HIS A 11 24.44 -32.22 -20.14
N LYS A 12 24.40 -33.45 -20.62
CA LYS A 12 24.28 -33.78 -22.05
C LYS A 12 22.94 -33.33 -22.67
N GLU A 13 21.86 -33.33 -21.88
CA GLU A 13 20.53 -32.97 -22.36
C GLU A 13 20.42 -31.47 -22.66
N ILE A 14 21.30 -30.63 -22.07
CA ILE A 14 21.34 -29.18 -22.30
C ILE A 14 21.88 -28.83 -23.70
N TYR A 15 22.63 -29.72 -24.33
CA TYR A 15 23.19 -29.51 -25.67
C TYR A 15 22.24 -29.93 -26.79
N ASP A 16 21.12 -30.53 -26.48
CA ASP A 16 20.09 -30.83 -27.46
C ASP A 16 19.17 -29.60 -27.62
N TYR A 17 19.37 -28.85 -28.70
CA TYR A 17 18.62 -27.61 -28.98
C TYR A 17 17.12 -27.83 -29.14
N GLU A 18 16.65 -29.03 -29.43
CA GLU A 18 15.22 -29.35 -29.50
C GLU A 18 14.56 -29.32 -28.12
N ASN A 19 15.35 -29.53 -27.07
CA ASN A 19 14.92 -29.52 -25.68
C ASN A 19 15.09 -28.17 -25.00
N VAL A 20 15.66 -27.15 -25.67
CA VAL A 20 15.91 -25.83 -25.11
C VAL A 20 14.91 -24.81 -25.67
N HIS A 21 14.11 -24.27 -24.80
CA HIS A 21 13.09 -23.26 -25.14
C HIS A 21 13.37 -21.92 -24.45
N SER A 22 12.86 -20.83 -25.02
CA SER A 22 12.96 -19.51 -24.41
C SER A 22 12.10 -19.43 -23.15
N VAL A 23 12.70 -19.01 -22.02
CA VAL A 23 11.99 -18.86 -20.73
C VAL A 23 10.81 -17.91 -20.81
N LYS A 24 10.85 -16.90 -21.70
CA LYS A 24 9.74 -15.98 -21.92
C LYS A 24 8.45 -16.64 -22.43
N ASP A 25 8.58 -17.82 -23.03
CA ASP A 25 7.47 -18.58 -23.59
C ASP A 25 6.81 -19.53 -22.57
N TYR A 26 7.34 -19.57 -21.35
CA TYR A 26 6.87 -20.45 -20.28
C TYR A 26 6.72 -19.72 -18.97
N ILE A 27 5.72 -20.12 -18.18
CA ILE A 27 5.43 -19.61 -16.83
C ILE A 27 5.47 -20.78 -15.84
N SER A 28 6.14 -20.58 -14.71
CA SER A 28 6.12 -21.50 -13.57
C SER A 28 5.27 -20.94 -12.46
N TYR A 29 4.40 -21.76 -11.87
CA TYR A 29 3.53 -21.41 -10.74
C TYR A 29 3.93 -22.12 -9.43
N ASP A 30 4.89 -23.04 -9.49
CA ASP A 30 5.33 -23.91 -8.40
C ASP A 30 6.80 -23.73 -8.01
N GLY A 31 7.36 -22.55 -8.32
CA GLY A 31 8.75 -22.22 -7.98
C GLY A 31 9.80 -22.80 -8.93
N GLY A 32 9.38 -23.25 -10.11
CA GLY A 32 10.26 -23.79 -11.14
C GLY A 32 10.23 -25.29 -11.25
N GLU A 33 9.33 -25.96 -10.52
CA GLU A 33 9.14 -27.41 -10.63
C GLU A 33 8.42 -27.81 -11.92
N SER A 34 7.53 -26.96 -12.42
CA SER A 34 6.86 -27.13 -13.70
C SER A 34 6.78 -25.82 -14.49
N PHE A 35 6.71 -25.94 -15.84
CA PHE A 35 6.62 -24.81 -16.75
C PHE A 35 5.46 -25.00 -17.72
N ARG A 36 4.69 -23.94 -17.97
CA ARG A 36 3.57 -23.91 -18.91
C ARG A 36 3.75 -22.80 -19.93
N LYS A 37 3.23 -22.97 -21.14
CA LYS A 37 3.34 -21.96 -22.19
C LYS A 37 2.58 -20.68 -21.83
N SER A 38 3.26 -19.54 -21.93
CA SER A 38 2.72 -18.22 -21.56
C SER A 38 1.83 -17.58 -22.63
N PHE A 39 2.02 -17.95 -23.89
CA PHE A 39 1.34 -17.30 -25.02
C PHE A 39 -0.13 -17.73 -25.21
N GLU A 40 -0.61 -18.74 -24.50
CA GLU A 40 -2.04 -19.12 -24.50
C GLU A 40 -2.86 -18.37 -23.47
N TYR A 41 -2.25 -17.47 -22.76
CA TYR A 41 -2.78 -16.68 -21.68
C TYR A 41 -2.95 -15.22 -22.11
N PRO A 42 -4.00 -14.52 -21.66
CA PRO A 42 -5.18 -15.00 -20.94
C PRO A 42 -6.23 -15.61 -21.86
N SER A 43 -7.04 -16.55 -21.33
CA SER A 43 -8.22 -17.06 -22.03
C SER A 43 -9.29 -16.00 -22.16
N SER A 44 -10.04 -16.03 -23.26
CA SER A 44 -11.08 -15.03 -23.56
C SER A 44 -12.48 -15.67 -23.59
N MET A 45 -13.44 -14.99 -22.98
CA MET A 45 -14.85 -15.35 -22.98
C MET A 45 -15.55 -14.79 -24.23
N ASP A 46 -16.49 -15.56 -24.79
CA ASP A 46 -17.41 -15.07 -25.82
C ASP A 46 -18.39 -14.05 -25.20
N SER A 47 -18.54 -12.89 -25.83
CA SER A 47 -19.44 -11.82 -25.37
C SER A 47 -20.92 -12.25 -25.31
N LYS A 48 -21.32 -13.31 -26.00
CA LYS A 48 -22.68 -13.87 -25.91
C LYS A 48 -23.00 -14.41 -24.51
N ARG A 49 -21.98 -14.84 -23.74
CA ARG A 49 -22.11 -15.32 -22.37
C ARG A 49 -22.19 -14.21 -21.33
N LEU A 50 -21.92 -12.96 -21.75
CA LEU A 50 -21.92 -11.76 -20.90
C LEU A 50 -23.21 -10.97 -21.13
N ASP A 51 -23.81 -10.48 -20.07
CA ASP A 51 -24.82 -9.45 -20.10
C ASP A 51 -24.42 -8.24 -19.25
N ILE A 52 -24.99 -7.07 -19.55
CA ILE A 52 -24.74 -5.83 -18.82
C ILE A 52 -26.01 -5.43 -18.07
N ARG A 53 -25.90 -5.27 -16.77
CA ARG A 53 -26.96 -4.62 -16.00
C ARG A 53 -26.63 -3.14 -15.87
N TYR A 54 -27.36 -2.33 -16.63
CA TYR A 54 -27.20 -0.89 -16.71
C TYR A 54 -27.80 -0.17 -15.49
N LYS A 55 -27.54 1.15 -15.39
CA LYS A 55 -28.09 2.02 -14.34
C LYS A 55 -29.62 1.87 -14.21
N GLU A 56 -30.32 1.89 -15.32
CA GLU A 56 -31.78 1.80 -15.40
C GLU A 56 -32.32 0.42 -14.98
N ASP A 57 -31.48 -0.60 -14.99
CA ASP A 57 -31.81 -1.96 -14.53
C ASP A 57 -31.36 -2.24 -13.10
N GLY A 58 -30.94 -1.21 -12.35
CA GLY A 58 -30.42 -1.35 -10.99
C GLY A 58 -28.93 -1.69 -10.91
N GLY A 59 -28.20 -1.65 -12.02
CA GLY A 59 -26.75 -1.91 -12.03
C GLY A 59 -25.95 -0.94 -11.19
N ILE A 60 -26.49 0.28 -10.98
CA ILE A 60 -25.84 1.29 -10.13
C ILE A 60 -25.70 0.84 -8.66
N ASP A 61 -26.62 0.04 -8.14
CA ASP A 61 -26.58 -0.43 -6.75
C ASP A 61 -25.46 -1.44 -6.50
N LYS A 62 -24.93 -2.02 -7.57
CA LYS A 62 -23.86 -3.01 -7.56
C LYS A 62 -22.72 -2.63 -8.51
N ASP A 63 -22.52 -1.34 -8.79
CA ASP A 63 -21.53 -0.86 -9.75
C ASP A 63 -20.14 -1.44 -9.53
N GLY A 64 -19.62 -2.15 -10.55
CA GLY A 64 -18.34 -2.84 -10.50
C GLY A 64 -18.40 -4.30 -10.05
N VAL A 65 -19.58 -4.85 -9.72
CA VAL A 65 -19.73 -6.28 -9.39
C VAL A 65 -19.92 -7.10 -10.67
N ILE A 66 -19.26 -8.26 -10.68
CA ILE A 66 -19.35 -9.30 -11.70
C ILE A 66 -20.10 -10.49 -11.09
N GLU A 67 -21.36 -10.68 -11.47
CA GLU A 67 -22.17 -11.82 -11.05
C GLU A 67 -21.87 -13.01 -11.95
N ILE A 68 -21.45 -14.13 -11.38
CA ILE A 68 -21.02 -15.32 -12.12
C ILE A 68 -21.99 -16.48 -11.84
N ARG A 69 -22.40 -17.20 -12.89
CA ARG A 69 -23.20 -18.41 -12.76
C ARG A 69 -22.45 -19.49 -12.00
N ARG A 70 -23.08 -20.01 -10.96
CA ARG A 70 -22.53 -21.11 -10.17
C ARG A 70 -22.43 -22.39 -11.00
N GLY A 71 -21.35 -23.16 -10.79
CA GLY A 71 -21.15 -24.47 -11.43
C GLY A 71 -20.53 -24.42 -12.83
N VAL A 72 -20.26 -23.23 -13.38
CA VAL A 72 -19.56 -23.08 -14.65
C VAL A 72 -18.06 -23.22 -14.42
N LYS A 73 -17.45 -24.29 -14.94
CA LYS A 73 -16.07 -24.70 -14.61
C LYS A 73 -15.01 -23.65 -14.97
N ASP A 74 -15.11 -23.03 -16.15
CA ASP A 74 -14.16 -22.02 -16.64
C ASP A 74 -14.31 -20.64 -15.96
N LEU A 75 -15.35 -20.45 -15.14
CA LEU A 75 -15.63 -19.24 -14.37
C LEU A 75 -15.56 -19.46 -12.85
N SER A 76 -15.02 -20.59 -12.39
CA SER A 76 -14.98 -20.93 -10.98
C SER A 76 -14.03 -19.99 -10.19
N LEU A 77 -14.51 -19.54 -9.02
CA LEU A 77 -13.72 -18.82 -8.03
C LEU A 77 -12.97 -19.79 -7.07
N GLY A 78 -13.11 -21.12 -7.28
CA GLY A 78 -12.67 -22.12 -6.32
C GLY A 78 -13.52 -22.10 -5.04
N ASP A 79 -12.88 -22.20 -3.88
CA ASP A 79 -13.56 -22.16 -2.58
C ASP A 79 -13.94 -20.74 -2.12
N ALA A 80 -13.57 -19.71 -2.90
CA ALA A 80 -13.84 -18.32 -2.55
C ALA A 80 -15.29 -17.93 -2.89
N HIS A 81 -15.96 -17.22 -1.98
CA HIS A 81 -17.28 -16.64 -2.23
C HIS A 81 -17.20 -15.40 -3.13
N TYR A 82 -16.09 -14.67 -3.08
CA TYR A 82 -15.82 -13.46 -3.85
C TYR A 82 -14.35 -13.38 -4.20
N ALA A 83 -14.04 -12.68 -5.28
CA ALA A 83 -12.66 -12.36 -5.66
C ALA A 83 -12.64 -11.11 -6.56
N GLN A 84 -11.59 -10.30 -6.45
CA GLN A 84 -11.34 -9.28 -7.48
C GLN A 84 -10.77 -9.95 -8.73
N VAL A 85 -11.45 -9.77 -9.86
CA VAL A 85 -11.10 -10.48 -11.09
C VAL A 85 -11.01 -9.56 -12.30
N ARG A 86 -10.35 -10.09 -13.33
CA ARG A 86 -10.40 -9.61 -14.71
C ARG A 86 -10.84 -10.78 -15.59
N ILE A 87 -11.77 -10.53 -16.50
CA ILE A 87 -12.22 -11.51 -17.50
C ILE A 87 -12.07 -10.87 -18.88
N MET A 88 -11.27 -11.47 -19.74
CA MET A 88 -11.13 -11.03 -21.12
C MET A 88 -12.37 -11.42 -21.91
N VAL A 89 -12.81 -10.56 -22.82
CA VAL A 89 -13.99 -10.75 -23.67
C VAL A 89 -13.60 -10.52 -25.13
N ASP A 90 -13.93 -11.47 -26.01
CA ASP A 90 -13.68 -11.47 -27.45
C ASP A 90 -12.23 -11.13 -27.84
N GLY A 91 -11.26 -11.38 -26.93
CA GLY A 91 -9.85 -11.12 -27.15
C GLY A 91 -9.46 -9.64 -27.29
N LYS A 92 -10.37 -8.71 -27.09
CA LYS A 92 -10.17 -7.26 -27.33
C LYS A 92 -10.53 -6.38 -26.14
N LYS A 93 -11.45 -6.82 -25.33
CA LYS A 93 -11.99 -6.08 -24.17
C LYS A 93 -11.84 -6.90 -22.90
N TYR A 94 -12.04 -6.27 -21.75
CA TYR A 94 -12.13 -6.98 -20.48
C TYR A 94 -13.08 -6.28 -19.51
N ILE A 95 -13.63 -7.07 -18.60
CA ILE A 95 -14.31 -6.58 -17.40
C ILE A 95 -13.39 -6.69 -16.18
N LYS A 96 -13.49 -5.70 -15.30
CA LYS A 96 -12.78 -5.64 -14.03
C LYS A 96 -13.79 -5.42 -12.92
N GLY A 97 -13.73 -6.21 -11.86
CA GLY A 97 -14.62 -6.00 -10.72
C GLY A 97 -14.48 -7.06 -9.65
N MET A 98 -15.36 -6.96 -8.64
CA MET A 98 -15.53 -7.99 -7.64
C MET A 98 -16.50 -9.06 -8.18
N ALA A 99 -15.98 -10.26 -8.37
CA ALA A 99 -16.78 -11.41 -8.76
C ALA A 99 -17.47 -12.02 -7.55
N VAL A 100 -18.76 -12.36 -7.70
CA VAL A 100 -19.56 -13.10 -6.73
C VAL A 100 -20.43 -14.11 -7.47
N TYR A 101 -20.79 -15.21 -6.82
CA TYR A 101 -21.75 -16.14 -7.40
C TYR A 101 -23.17 -15.60 -7.30
N SER A 102 -23.94 -15.80 -8.37
CA SER A 102 -25.37 -15.51 -8.43
C SER A 102 -26.11 -16.67 -9.09
N ASP A 103 -27.31 -16.94 -8.60
CA ASP A 103 -28.19 -17.99 -9.12
C ASP A 103 -29.31 -17.41 -10.02
N ASP A 104 -29.38 -16.08 -10.14
CA ASP A 104 -30.44 -15.34 -10.83
C ASP A 104 -30.00 -14.82 -12.22
N LEU A 105 -29.17 -15.57 -12.96
CA LEU A 105 -28.76 -15.20 -14.30
C LEU A 105 -29.73 -15.75 -15.35
N PRO A 106 -30.05 -14.99 -16.42
CA PRO A 106 -30.89 -15.48 -17.54
C PRO A 106 -30.26 -16.69 -18.24
N ASP A 107 -31.08 -17.50 -18.88
CA ASP A 107 -30.59 -18.63 -19.65
C ASP A 107 -29.61 -18.19 -20.75
N GLY A 108 -28.52 -18.94 -20.88
CA GLY A 108 -27.43 -18.63 -21.84
C GLY A 108 -26.47 -17.52 -21.41
N VAL A 109 -26.73 -16.85 -20.30
CA VAL A 109 -25.84 -15.84 -19.70
C VAL A 109 -25.09 -16.43 -18.52
N ASP A 110 -23.77 -16.41 -18.56
CA ASP A 110 -22.93 -16.93 -17.47
C ASP A 110 -22.34 -15.84 -16.59
N VAL A 111 -22.31 -14.59 -17.09
CA VAL A 111 -21.77 -13.42 -16.42
C VAL A 111 -22.68 -12.22 -16.61
N ILE A 112 -23.00 -11.51 -15.52
CA ILE A 112 -23.59 -10.17 -15.56
C ILE A 112 -22.59 -9.18 -14.97
N PHE A 113 -22.28 -8.14 -15.74
CA PHE A 113 -21.48 -7.02 -15.25
C PHE A 113 -22.39 -5.83 -14.90
N ASN A 114 -22.34 -5.40 -13.65
CA ASN A 114 -23.11 -4.27 -13.15
C ASN A 114 -22.36 -2.95 -13.39
N THR A 115 -23.06 -1.94 -13.90
CA THR A 115 -22.46 -0.65 -14.22
C THR A 115 -23.39 0.52 -13.90
N ASN A 116 -22.79 1.68 -13.64
CA ASN A 116 -23.50 2.95 -13.51
C ASN A 116 -23.77 3.65 -14.86
N LYS A 117 -23.36 3.02 -15.99
CA LYS A 117 -23.61 3.57 -17.32
C LYS A 117 -25.06 3.38 -17.74
N SER A 118 -25.58 4.31 -18.56
CA SER A 118 -26.91 4.23 -19.15
C SER A 118 -27.00 3.18 -20.26
N LYS A 119 -28.21 2.66 -20.51
CA LYS A 119 -28.55 1.76 -21.63
C LYS A 119 -28.21 2.31 -23.02
N SER A 120 -28.04 3.61 -23.14
CA SER A 120 -27.56 4.23 -24.37
C SER A 120 -26.12 3.88 -24.73
N THR A 121 -25.33 3.37 -23.75
CA THR A 121 -23.94 2.94 -23.96
C THR A 121 -23.93 1.54 -24.59
N PRO A 122 -23.35 1.34 -25.78
CA PRO A 122 -23.21 0.01 -26.35
C PRO A 122 -22.47 -0.97 -25.45
N LYS A 123 -22.88 -2.23 -25.43
CA LYS A 123 -22.34 -3.28 -24.54
C LYS A 123 -20.82 -3.31 -24.52
N MET A 124 -20.17 -3.31 -25.68
CA MET A 124 -18.71 -3.39 -25.77
C MET A 124 -18.00 -2.09 -25.39
N GLU A 125 -18.69 -0.95 -25.33
CA GLU A 125 -18.16 0.32 -24.82
C GLU A 125 -18.26 0.45 -23.29
N VAL A 126 -19.05 -0.41 -22.65
CA VAL A 126 -19.05 -0.54 -21.19
C VAL A 126 -17.75 -1.16 -20.70
N LEU A 127 -17.18 -2.08 -21.48
CA LEU A 127 -15.97 -2.83 -21.17
C LEU A 127 -14.71 -1.98 -21.40
N LYS A 128 -13.61 -2.36 -20.77
CA LYS A 128 -12.31 -1.71 -20.94
C LYS A 128 -11.52 -2.35 -22.09
N ASP A 129 -10.77 -1.54 -22.83
CA ASP A 129 -9.85 -2.03 -23.85
C ASP A 129 -8.66 -2.73 -23.19
N ILE A 130 -8.23 -3.87 -23.76
CA ILE A 130 -6.97 -4.50 -23.38
C ILE A 130 -5.81 -3.58 -23.74
N LYS A 131 -4.75 -3.65 -22.96
CA LYS A 131 -3.50 -2.93 -23.23
C LYS A 131 -2.69 -3.66 -24.30
N ASN A 132 -1.90 -2.92 -25.06
CA ASN A 132 -0.95 -3.48 -26.02
C ASN A 132 0.34 -3.97 -25.31
N ASP A 133 0.14 -4.82 -24.29
CA ASP A 133 1.20 -5.46 -23.52
C ASP A 133 0.79 -6.93 -23.31
N PRO A 134 1.38 -7.88 -24.03
CA PRO A 134 1.03 -9.31 -23.92
C PRO A 134 1.19 -9.87 -22.52
N ASP A 135 2.17 -9.36 -21.74
CA ASP A 135 2.41 -9.80 -20.37
C ASP A 135 1.43 -9.16 -19.38
N ASN A 136 0.72 -8.10 -19.79
CA ASN A 136 -0.13 -7.32 -18.91
C ASN A 136 -1.33 -6.69 -19.63
N PRO A 137 -2.17 -7.50 -20.28
CA PRO A 137 -3.26 -7.00 -21.14
C PRO A 137 -4.33 -6.21 -20.39
N PHE A 138 -4.39 -6.33 -19.06
CA PHE A 138 -5.37 -5.65 -18.23
C PHE A 138 -4.83 -4.35 -17.58
N GLY A 139 -3.65 -3.89 -17.94
CA GLY A 139 -3.02 -2.71 -17.32
C GLY A 139 -2.64 -2.90 -15.85
N SER A 140 -2.82 -4.09 -15.30
CA SER A 140 -2.35 -4.48 -13.98
C SER A 140 -1.77 -5.88 -14.06
N LEU A 141 -0.65 -6.07 -13.37
CA LEU A 141 0.09 -7.31 -13.40
C LEU A 141 -0.75 -8.46 -12.84
N ILE A 142 -0.80 -9.56 -13.58
CA ILE A 142 -1.38 -10.81 -13.12
C ILE A 142 -0.31 -11.50 -12.28
N LYS A 143 -0.63 -11.84 -11.03
CA LYS A 143 0.34 -12.49 -10.15
C LYS A 143 0.58 -13.93 -10.58
N GLU A 144 1.84 -14.37 -10.44
CA GLU A 144 2.31 -15.73 -10.75
C GLU A 144 1.54 -16.82 -9.99
N ARG A 145 1.08 -16.54 -8.75
CA ARG A 145 0.22 -17.46 -8.00
C ARG A 145 -1.21 -16.92 -7.92
N GLY A 146 -2.17 -17.71 -8.41
CA GLY A 146 -3.59 -17.42 -8.30
C GLY A 146 -4.15 -16.44 -9.33
N GLY A 147 -3.37 -16.01 -10.31
CA GLY A 147 -3.87 -15.18 -11.43
C GLY A 147 -4.90 -15.92 -12.24
N GLN A 148 -4.47 -17.02 -12.89
CA GLN A 148 -5.35 -17.98 -13.54
C GLN A 148 -5.19 -19.36 -12.93
N SER A 149 -6.29 -20.11 -12.87
CA SER A 149 -6.29 -21.52 -12.49
C SER A 149 -6.58 -22.39 -13.71
N TYR A 150 -6.21 -23.66 -13.60
CA TYR A 150 -6.62 -24.68 -14.56
C TYR A 150 -7.81 -25.44 -14.01
N TYR A 151 -8.66 -25.92 -14.90
CA TYR A 151 -9.77 -26.79 -14.55
C TYR A 151 -9.78 -28.03 -15.45
N ASP A 152 -10.29 -29.14 -14.96
CA ASP A 152 -10.37 -30.39 -15.70
C ASP A 152 -11.30 -30.24 -16.91
N ASP A 153 -10.73 -30.36 -18.10
CA ASP A 153 -11.43 -30.26 -19.37
C ASP A 153 -10.95 -31.39 -20.31
N PRO A 154 -11.83 -32.35 -20.67
CA PRO A 154 -11.46 -33.43 -21.58
C PRO A 154 -10.94 -32.98 -22.96
N LYS A 155 -11.33 -31.75 -23.37
CA LYS A 155 -10.85 -31.09 -24.60
C LYS A 155 -9.68 -30.16 -24.37
N GLY A 156 -9.17 -30.10 -23.13
CA GLY A 156 -8.09 -29.21 -22.73
C GLY A 156 -6.80 -29.49 -23.49
N LYS A 157 -6.05 -28.43 -23.69
CA LYS A 157 -4.75 -28.46 -24.38
C LYS A 157 -3.60 -28.87 -23.47
N TYR A 158 -3.77 -28.77 -22.17
CA TYR A 158 -2.76 -29.10 -21.17
C TYR A 158 -3.04 -30.44 -20.54
N THR A 159 -1.97 -31.17 -20.20
CA THR A 159 -2.08 -32.38 -19.39
C THR A 159 -1.41 -32.10 -18.05
N ASP A 160 -2.14 -32.28 -16.97
CA ASP A 160 -1.60 -32.16 -15.62
C ASP A 160 -0.54 -33.24 -15.41
N PRO A 161 0.70 -32.90 -15.12
CA PRO A 161 1.80 -33.87 -14.99
C PRO A 161 1.62 -34.82 -13.79
N ILE A 162 0.81 -34.45 -12.79
CA ILE A 162 0.59 -35.25 -11.59
C ILE A 162 -0.60 -36.20 -11.78
N THR A 163 -1.72 -35.67 -12.28
CA THR A 163 -2.98 -36.44 -12.39
C THR A 163 -3.21 -37.05 -13.76
N GLY A 164 -2.45 -36.64 -14.78
CA GLY A 164 -2.61 -37.08 -16.17
C GLY A 164 -3.91 -36.57 -16.84
N LYS A 165 -4.67 -35.71 -16.18
CA LYS A 165 -5.93 -35.16 -16.69
C LYS A 165 -5.69 -34.02 -17.66
N LYS A 166 -6.51 -33.96 -18.72
CA LYS A 166 -6.53 -32.80 -19.60
C LYS A 166 -7.19 -31.60 -18.92
N GLN A 167 -6.63 -30.43 -19.11
CA GLN A 167 -7.03 -29.18 -18.46
C GLN A 167 -7.07 -28.02 -19.45
N SER A 168 -7.90 -27.04 -19.15
CA SER A 168 -7.93 -25.73 -19.80
C SER A 168 -7.77 -24.60 -18.77
N LEU A 169 -7.31 -23.43 -19.24
CA LEU A 169 -7.18 -22.23 -18.42
C LEU A 169 -8.55 -21.66 -18.08
N SER A 170 -8.75 -21.26 -16.84
CA SER A 170 -9.92 -20.50 -16.40
C SER A 170 -10.00 -19.17 -17.13
N LEU A 171 -11.21 -18.66 -17.35
CA LEU A 171 -11.46 -17.29 -17.83
C LEU A 171 -11.20 -16.24 -16.74
N VAL A 172 -11.20 -16.67 -15.47
CA VAL A 172 -11.07 -15.79 -14.32
C VAL A 172 -9.59 -15.54 -14.02
N ASN A 173 -9.19 -14.27 -14.11
CA ASN A 173 -7.88 -13.81 -13.67
C ASN A 173 -8.05 -13.16 -12.29
N LYS A 174 -7.74 -13.90 -11.24
CA LYS A 174 -7.83 -13.39 -9.87
C LYS A 174 -6.70 -12.39 -9.64
N ARG A 175 -7.04 -11.26 -9.06
CA ARG A 175 -6.05 -10.34 -8.52
C ARG A 175 -5.83 -10.70 -7.05
N ALA A 176 -4.58 -10.84 -6.66
CA ALA A 176 -4.25 -10.83 -5.25
C ALA A 176 -4.35 -9.40 -4.72
N GLU A 177 -4.27 -9.21 -3.41
CA GLU A 177 -4.44 -7.94 -2.71
C GLU A 177 -3.82 -6.73 -3.42
N GLU A 178 -4.55 -5.60 -3.47
CA GLU A 178 -4.08 -4.36 -4.12
C GLU A 178 -2.99 -3.64 -3.34
N GLY A 179 -2.74 -4.03 -2.11
CA GLY A 179 -1.78 -3.42 -1.22
C GLY A 179 -1.35 -4.34 -0.11
N ASP A 180 -0.48 -3.85 0.74
CA ASP A 180 -0.05 -4.52 1.96
C ASP A 180 -1.03 -4.17 3.10
N TRP A 181 -2.21 -4.78 3.07
CA TRP A 181 -3.28 -4.50 4.04
C TRP A 181 -2.88 -4.89 5.46
N GLY A 182 -2.05 -5.92 5.61
CA GLY A 182 -1.48 -6.30 6.89
C GLY A 182 -0.66 -5.18 7.50
N GLU A 183 0.22 -4.57 6.73
CA GLU A 183 1.03 -3.45 7.19
C GLU A 183 0.19 -2.17 7.36
N TRP A 184 -0.73 -1.89 6.44
CA TRP A 184 -1.60 -0.69 6.55
C TRP A 184 -2.53 -0.75 7.76
N SER A 185 -2.90 -1.94 8.21
CA SER A 185 -3.72 -2.12 9.41
C SER A 185 -2.95 -1.85 10.72
N LYS A 186 -1.62 -1.79 10.68
CA LYS A 186 -0.76 -1.57 11.86
C LYS A 186 -0.61 -0.10 12.25
N THR A 187 -0.98 0.82 11.39
CA THR A 187 -0.82 2.26 11.62
C THR A 187 -2.11 3.03 11.34
N LEU A 188 -2.18 4.26 11.83
CA LEU A 188 -3.30 5.16 11.63
C LEU A 188 -2.83 6.42 10.91
N PRO A 189 -3.29 6.68 9.68
CA PRO A 189 -2.85 7.82 8.89
C PRO A 189 -3.28 9.17 9.49
N SER A 190 -2.41 10.15 9.41
CA SER A 190 -2.69 11.52 9.85
C SER A 190 -3.85 12.19 9.12
N GLN A 191 -4.09 11.81 7.87
CA GLN A 191 -5.18 12.32 7.05
C GLN A 191 -6.57 12.07 7.68
N PHE A 192 -6.73 10.95 8.38
CA PHE A 192 -7.93 10.65 9.15
C PHE A 192 -7.84 11.21 10.57
N LEU A 193 -6.79 10.82 11.32
CA LEU A 193 -6.69 11.07 12.74
C LEU A 193 -6.66 12.57 13.08
N SER A 194 -6.01 13.40 12.25
CA SER A 194 -5.92 14.85 12.48
C SER A 194 -7.28 15.58 12.54
N LYS A 195 -8.32 14.94 12.01
CA LYS A 195 -9.70 15.47 11.97
C LYS A 195 -10.59 14.90 13.09
N GLN A 196 -10.02 14.13 13.99
CA GLN A 196 -10.68 13.53 15.13
C GLN A 196 -10.51 14.40 16.41
N SER A 197 -11.07 13.95 17.51
CA SER A 197 -10.94 14.65 18.78
C SER A 197 -9.48 14.75 19.24
N LEU A 198 -9.13 15.86 19.86
CA LEU A 198 -7.76 16.08 20.36
C LEU A 198 -7.33 15.01 21.36
N SER A 199 -8.27 14.48 22.15
CA SER A 199 -7.99 13.39 23.10
C SER A 199 -7.59 12.10 22.39
N LEU A 200 -8.27 11.73 21.32
CA LEU A 200 -7.93 10.55 20.49
C LEU A 200 -6.58 10.75 19.81
N ILE A 201 -6.32 11.93 19.22
CA ILE A 201 -5.05 12.28 18.59
C ILE A 201 -3.89 12.10 19.59
N LYS A 202 -3.98 12.75 20.75
CA LYS A 202 -2.93 12.67 21.78
C LYS A 202 -2.72 11.24 22.27
N LYS A 203 -3.79 10.46 22.42
CA LYS A 203 -3.72 9.07 22.86
C LYS A 203 -2.96 8.21 21.83
N GLN A 204 -3.35 8.25 20.56
CA GLN A 204 -2.74 7.39 19.54
C GLN A 204 -1.30 7.81 19.20
N LEU A 205 -0.99 9.10 19.20
CA LEU A 205 0.38 9.58 19.04
C LEU A 205 1.25 9.23 20.26
N GLY A 206 0.69 9.32 21.47
CA GLY A 206 1.37 8.92 22.71
C GLY A 206 1.67 7.43 22.74
N LEU A 207 0.75 6.59 22.27
CA LEU A 207 0.95 5.16 22.16
C LEU A 207 2.08 4.83 21.16
N ALA A 208 2.13 5.48 20.00
CA ALA A 208 3.20 5.30 19.02
C ALA A 208 4.56 5.74 19.58
N THR A 209 4.60 6.85 20.31
CA THR A 209 5.83 7.31 20.97
C THR A 209 6.32 6.32 22.03
N ALA A 210 5.41 5.79 22.86
CA ALA A 210 5.74 4.80 23.88
C ALA A 210 6.23 3.48 23.27
N ASP A 211 5.68 3.04 22.13
CA ASP A 211 6.18 1.86 21.40
C ASP A 211 7.62 2.07 20.93
N LYS A 212 7.90 3.20 20.31
CA LYS A 212 9.27 3.50 19.85
C LYS A 212 10.24 3.65 21.01
N GLN A 213 9.83 4.22 22.14
CA GLN A 213 10.67 4.27 23.34
C GLN A 213 10.97 2.86 23.88
N ALA A 214 9.96 1.99 23.95
CA ALA A 214 10.12 0.62 24.40
C ALA A 214 11.05 -0.19 23.47
N GLU A 215 10.93 0.00 22.15
CA GLU A 215 11.80 -0.61 21.15
C GLU A 215 13.26 -0.13 21.33
N PHE A 216 13.47 1.16 21.53
CA PHE A 216 14.79 1.72 21.78
C PHE A 216 15.44 1.15 23.03
N ASP A 217 14.69 1.07 24.16
CA ASP A 217 15.18 0.51 25.41
C ASP A 217 15.57 -0.97 25.27
N GLU A 218 14.80 -1.73 24.49
CA GLU A 218 15.11 -3.13 24.18
C GLU A 218 16.40 -3.26 23.36
N ILE A 219 16.55 -2.46 22.31
CA ILE A 219 17.77 -2.47 21.48
C ILE A 219 19.01 -2.10 22.32
N LYS A 220 18.89 -1.13 23.23
CA LYS A 220 20.00 -0.75 24.13
C LYS A 220 20.45 -1.91 25.03
N SER A 221 19.56 -2.81 25.41
CA SER A 221 19.85 -3.95 26.30
C SER A 221 20.55 -5.11 25.59
N LEU A 222 20.69 -5.10 24.27
CA LEU A 222 21.28 -6.20 23.51
C LEU A 222 22.75 -6.42 23.86
N THR A 223 23.14 -7.70 23.95
CA THR A 223 24.47 -8.12 24.42
C THR A 223 25.56 -8.04 23.35
N ASN A 224 25.18 -8.10 22.03
CA ASN A 224 26.14 -8.04 20.95
C ASN A 224 26.23 -6.62 20.37
N PRO A 225 27.41 -5.94 20.47
CA PRO A 225 27.55 -4.57 20.03
C PRO A 225 27.29 -4.36 18.54
N THR A 226 27.67 -5.31 17.68
CA THR A 226 27.49 -5.18 16.22
C THR A 226 26.02 -5.32 15.83
N VAL A 227 25.31 -6.27 16.45
CA VAL A 227 23.86 -6.41 16.30
C VAL A 227 23.15 -5.16 16.80
N LYS A 228 23.53 -4.66 17.98
CA LYS A 228 23.02 -3.43 18.56
C LYS A 228 23.19 -2.23 17.62
N LYS A 229 24.38 -2.02 17.08
CA LYS A 229 24.64 -0.93 16.10
C LYS A 229 23.77 -1.05 14.86
N THR A 230 23.62 -2.25 14.30
CA THR A 230 22.81 -2.50 13.11
C THR A 230 21.34 -2.15 13.37
N LEU A 231 20.79 -2.59 14.49
CA LEU A 231 19.40 -2.30 14.86
C LEU A 231 19.19 -0.83 15.23
N LEU A 232 20.15 -0.19 15.92
CA LEU A 232 20.08 1.25 16.21
C LEU A 232 20.03 2.09 14.93
N LYS A 233 20.80 1.70 13.91
CA LYS A 233 20.78 2.39 12.62
C LYS A 233 19.39 2.27 11.96
N SER A 234 18.84 1.06 11.84
CA SER A 234 17.50 0.84 11.30
C SER A 234 16.44 1.59 12.10
N PHE A 235 16.49 1.50 13.41
CA PHE A 235 15.58 2.21 14.31
C PHE A 235 15.61 3.73 14.12
N ALA A 236 16.80 4.31 13.96
CA ALA A 236 16.93 5.76 13.71
C ALA A 236 16.27 6.16 12.38
N ASP A 237 16.48 5.37 11.32
CA ASP A 237 15.87 5.59 10.02
C ASP A 237 14.33 5.44 10.08
N ASP A 238 13.83 4.46 10.85
CA ASP A 238 12.39 4.24 11.06
C ASP A 238 11.75 5.41 11.83
N CYS A 239 12.43 5.93 12.87
CA CYS A 239 11.96 7.10 13.61
C CYS A 239 11.93 8.37 12.74
N ASP A 240 12.94 8.61 11.89
CA ASP A 240 12.94 9.72 10.95
C ASP A 240 11.80 9.58 9.94
N SER A 241 11.54 8.37 9.45
CA SER A 241 10.42 8.07 8.57
C SER A 241 9.06 8.30 9.27
N ALA A 242 8.93 7.85 10.53
CA ALA A 242 7.72 8.06 11.32
C ALA A 242 7.42 9.56 11.53
N ALA A 243 8.44 10.39 11.74
CA ALA A 243 8.29 11.84 11.83
C ALA A 243 7.73 12.45 10.53
N VAL A 244 8.24 12.03 9.35
CA VAL A 244 7.80 12.52 8.04
C VAL A 244 6.39 12.06 7.71
N HIS A 245 6.06 10.81 7.99
CA HIS A 245 4.77 10.21 7.63
C HIS A 245 3.67 10.50 8.64
N LEU A 246 4.01 10.95 9.86
CA LEU A 246 3.04 11.27 10.92
C LEU A 246 2.08 10.12 11.22
N GLN A 247 2.57 8.89 11.22
CA GLN A 247 1.78 7.69 11.45
C GLN A 247 1.61 7.47 12.96
N ALA A 248 0.36 7.36 13.40
CA ALA A 248 0.00 7.04 14.78
C ALA A 248 -0.19 5.52 14.98
N ALA A 249 -0.28 5.09 16.23
CA ALA A 249 -0.62 3.72 16.56
C ALA A 249 -2.03 3.37 16.07
N ALA A 250 -2.20 2.16 15.55
CA ALA A 250 -3.48 1.62 15.12
C ALA A 250 -4.51 1.61 16.26
N LEU A 251 -5.78 1.66 15.91
CA LEU A 251 -6.87 1.43 16.85
C LEU A 251 -7.14 -0.08 17.03
N PRO A 252 -7.71 -0.50 18.18
CA PRO A 252 -7.98 -1.92 18.42
C PRO A 252 -8.84 -2.55 17.33
N ARG A 253 -8.44 -3.68 16.83
CA ARG A 253 -9.14 -4.50 15.83
C ARG A 253 -9.46 -3.76 14.51
N GLN A 254 -8.75 -2.68 14.20
CA GLN A 254 -8.89 -2.06 12.89
C GLN A 254 -8.34 -2.99 11.81
N LYS A 255 -9.05 -3.10 10.70
CA LYS A 255 -8.65 -3.91 9.54
C LYS A 255 -9.03 -3.23 8.24
N TYR A 256 -8.18 -3.38 7.22
CA TYR A 256 -8.57 -3.06 5.83
C TYR A 256 -9.40 -4.20 5.27
N GLN A 257 -10.53 -3.87 4.64
CA GLN A 257 -11.45 -4.82 4.05
C GLN A 257 -12.02 -4.28 2.73
N VAL A 258 -12.25 -5.17 1.76
CA VAL A 258 -12.92 -4.82 0.53
C VAL A 258 -14.43 -4.67 0.79
N ILE A 259 -15.06 -3.76 0.06
CA ILE A 259 -16.52 -3.55 0.16
C ILE A 259 -17.26 -4.33 -0.93
N LEU A 260 -18.38 -4.93 -0.56
CA LEU A 260 -19.31 -5.60 -1.47
C LEU A 260 -20.74 -5.08 -1.24
N PRO A 261 -21.57 -4.96 -2.28
CA PRO A 261 -22.92 -4.45 -2.14
C PRO A 261 -23.86 -5.50 -1.56
N LEU A 262 -24.68 -5.07 -0.60
CA LEU A 262 -25.82 -5.83 -0.09
C LEU A 262 -27.07 -4.93 -0.14
N THR A 263 -28.08 -5.37 -0.86
CA THR A 263 -29.30 -4.58 -1.07
C THR A 263 -30.35 -4.76 0.02
N SER A 264 -30.23 -5.82 0.81
CA SER A 264 -31.17 -6.16 1.89
C SER A 264 -30.79 -5.57 3.27
N LEU A 265 -29.66 -4.89 3.38
CA LEU A 265 -29.26 -4.16 4.57
C LEU A 265 -29.95 -2.80 4.66
N LYS A 266 -30.07 -2.29 5.88
CA LYS A 266 -30.39 -0.87 6.10
C LYS A 266 -29.12 -0.02 5.88
N ASP A 267 -29.30 1.26 5.53
CA ASP A 267 -28.18 2.19 5.34
C ASP A 267 -27.42 2.53 6.64
N THR A 268 -27.91 2.00 7.78
CA THR A 268 -27.28 2.10 9.10
C THR A 268 -26.59 0.82 9.54
N GLU A 269 -26.56 -0.19 8.67
CA GLU A 269 -26.03 -1.51 8.97
C GLU A 269 -24.88 -1.91 8.06
N VAL A 270 -24.05 -2.84 8.54
CA VAL A 270 -22.97 -3.49 7.79
C VAL A 270 -22.96 -4.98 8.09
N TYR A 271 -22.74 -5.81 7.09
CA TYR A 271 -22.43 -7.21 7.28
C TYR A 271 -20.93 -7.38 7.46
N ALA A 272 -20.48 -7.73 8.66
CA ALA A 272 -19.06 -7.75 9.01
C ALA A 272 -18.76 -8.86 10.04
N PRO A 273 -18.70 -10.14 9.63
CA PRO A 273 -18.52 -11.26 10.55
C PRO A 273 -17.22 -11.30 11.34
N ASN A 274 -16.21 -10.54 10.95
CA ASN A 274 -15.00 -10.35 11.75
C ASN A 274 -15.26 -9.56 13.06
N TYR A 275 -16.44 -8.99 13.21
CA TYR A 275 -16.89 -8.22 14.37
C TYR A 275 -18.16 -8.84 14.95
N LYS A 276 -18.45 -8.55 16.22
CA LYS A 276 -19.61 -9.10 16.91
C LYS A 276 -20.90 -8.53 16.35
N ASP A 277 -21.94 -9.39 16.22
CA ASP A 277 -23.29 -8.95 15.87
C ASP A 277 -23.78 -7.87 16.84
N GLY A 278 -24.33 -6.79 16.31
CA GLY A 278 -24.78 -5.61 17.09
C GLY A 278 -23.66 -4.66 17.51
N GLU A 279 -22.39 -4.95 17.26
CA GLU A 279 -21.29 -4.03 17.48
C GLU A 279 -21.37 -2.83 16.52
N THR A 280 -20.81 -1.70 16.91
CA THR A 280 -20.72 -0.50 16.04
C THR A 280 -19.33 -0.38 15.45
N VAL A 281 -19.27 -0.08 14.17
CA VAL A 281 -18.00 0.15 13.44
C VAL A 281 -18.07 1.44 12.62
N ALA A 282 -16.91 2.08 12.45
CA ALA A 282 -16.70 3.16 11.49
C ALA A 282 -16.02 2.62 10.25
N LEU A 283 -16.42 3.10 9.07
CA LEU A 283 -15.74 2.82 7.81
C LEU A 283 -15.02 4.08 7.32
N ILE A 284 -13.79 3.92 6.86
CA ILE A 284 -12.95 5.02 6.38
C ILE A 284 -12.26 4.61 5.09
N ARG A 285 -12.51 5.37 4.02
CA ARG A 285 -11.84 5.21 2.73
C ARG A 285 -10.79 6.29 2.54
N TYR A 286 -9.70 5.97 1.90
CA TYR A 286 -8.65 6.92 1.53
C TYR A 286 -8.63 7.18 0.02
N PRO A 287 -8.39 8.42 -0.40
CA PRO A 287 -8.13 9.63 0.39
C PRO A 287 -9.35 10.08 1.19
N HIS A 288 -9.15 10.51 2.46
CA HIS A 288 -10.22 10.86 3.39
C HIS A 288 -10.40 12.39 3.49
N GLY A 289 -11.60 12.86 3.18
CA GLY A 289 -11.94 14.28 3.17
C GLY A 289 -12.22 14.87 4.56
N GLY A 290 -12.97 14.15 5.39
CA GLY A 290 -13.35 14.66 6.71
C GLY A 290 -14.35 13.76 7.44
N THR A 291 -14.80 14.22 8.62
CA THR A 291 -15.75 13.49 9.45
C THR A 291 -17.11 13.23 8.78
N PHE A 292 -17.43 14.00 7.77
CA PHE A 292 -18.65 13.85 6.95
C PHE A 292 -18.61 12.63 6.01
N GLU A 293 -17.45 12.00 5.82
CA GLU A 293 -17.25 10.79 5.02
C GLU A 293 -17.07 9.53 5.88
N ILE A 294 -17.49 9.57 7.15
CA ILE A 294 -17.37 8.44 8.07
C ILE A 294 -18.76 7.89 8.39
N PRO A 295 -19.23 6.84 7.69
CA PRO A 295 -20.43 6.13 8.14
C PRO A 295 -20.12 5.36 9.42
N ILE A 296 -21.00 5.52 10.41
CA ILE A 296 -21.02 4.72 11.65
C ILE A 296 -22.18 3.75 11.54
N LEU A 297 -21.85 2.46 11.54
CA LEU A 297 -22.76 1.39 11.18
C LEU A 297 -22.86 0.35 12.29
N LYS A 298 -24.05 -0.24 12.42
CA LYS A 298 -24.29 -1.38 13.30
C LYS A 298 -24.04 -2.70 12.54
N VAL A 299 -23.27 -3.60 13.12
CA VAL A 299 -23.00 -4.90 12.55
C VAL A 299 -24.25 -5.77 12.60
N ASN A 300 -24.70 -6.27 11.45
CA ASN A 300 -25.80 -7.21 11.29
C ASN A 300 -25.29 -8.48 10.57
N ASN A 301 -24.83 -9.45 11.35
CA ASN A 301 -24.32 -10.73 10.83
C ASN A 301 -25.43 -11.77 10.62
N LYS A 302 -26.68 -11.41 10.85
CA LYS A 302 -27.85 -12.27 10.59
C LYS A 302 -28.38 -12.10 9.17
N ASN A 303 -27.90 -11.11 8.43
CA ASN A 303 -28.33 -10.83 7.07
C ASN A 303 -28.11 -12.03 6.14
N ALA A 304 -29.18 -12.55 5.53
CA ALA A 304 -29.15 -13.75 4.70
C ALA A 304 -28.40 -13.51 3.38
N GLU A 305 -28.55 -12.33 2.76
CA GLU A 305 -27.81 -11.96 1.54
C GLU A 305 -26.31 -11.90 1.81
N GLY A 306 -25.90 -11.30 2.95
CA GLY A 306 -24.51 -11.25 3.37
C GLY A 306 -23.89 -12.63 3.52
N LYS A 307 -24.60 -13.57 4.16
CA LYS A 307 -24.14 -14.96 4.29
C LYS A 307 -24.00 -15.67 2.94
N ARG A 308 -24.91 -15.40 2.01
CA ARG A 308 -24.85 -15.98 0.65
C ARG A 308 -23.72 -15.41 -0.18
N VAL A 309 -23.52 -14.07 -0.16
CA VAL A 309 -22.56 -13.37 -1.02
C VAL A 309 -21.14 -13.41 -0.48
N LEU A 310 -20.97 -13.14 0.82
CA LEU A 310 -19.65 -13.06 1.45
C LEU A 310 -19.27 -14.36 2.20
N GLY A 311 -20.23 -15.19 2.54
CA GLY A 311 -20.02 -16.33 3.44
C GLY A 311 -20.11 -15.95 4.92
N ASN A 312 -19.99 -16.96 5.78
CA ASN A 312 -20.09 -16.77 7.24
C ASN A 312 -18.80 -16.27 7.89
N THR A 313 -17.66 -16.45 7.22
CA THR A 313 -16.31 -16.13 7.73
C THR A 313 -15.45 -15.47 6.66
N PRO A 314 -15.88 -14.33 6.05
CA PRO A 314 -15.05 -13.61 5.10
C PRO A 314 -13.80 -13.10 5.80
N ALA A 315 -12.63 -13.34 5.21
CA ALA A 315 -11.36 -12.95 5.82
C ALA A 315 -11.12 -11.44 5.74
N ASP A 316 -11.56 -10.80 4.66
CA ASP A 316 -11.12 -9.49 4.22
C ASP A 316 -12.21 -8.63 3.52
N ALA A 317 -13.48 -8.95 3.76
CA ALA A 317 -14.59 -8.23 3.12
C ALA A 317 -15.70 -7.86 4.09
N VAL A 318 -16.39 -6.77 3.78
CA VAL A 318 -17.64 -6.32 4.42
C VAL A 318 -18.72 -6.04 3.38
N GLY A 319 -19.97 -6.21 3.77
CA GLY A 319 -21.14 -5.91 2.95
C GLY A 319 -21.83 -4.62 3.40
N ILE A 320 -22.08 -3.69 2.46
CA ILE A 320 -22.71 -2.39 2.70
C ILE A 320 -23.73 -2.07 1.59
N THR A 321 -24.59 -1.11 1.84
CA THR A 321 -25.49 -0.58 0.79
C THR A 321 -24.78 0.43 -0.10
N LYS A 322 -25.35 0.68 -1.28
CA LYS A 322 -24.85 1.72 -2.21
C LYS A 322 -24.81 3.11 -1.55
N LYS A 323 -25.82 3.47 -0.75
CA LYS A 323 -25.84 4.77 -0.04
C LYS A 323 -24.70 4.94 0.95
N VAL A 324 -24.29 3.84 1.61
CA VAL A 324 -23.11 3.86 2.49
C VAL A 324 -21.84 4.04 1.65
N ALA A 325 -21.73 3.35 0.51
CA ALA A 325 -20.59 3.50 -0.40
C ALA A 325 -20.49 4.93 -0.95
N ASP A 326 -21.60 5.58 -1.29
CA ASP A 326 -21.62 6.96 -1.75
C ASP A 326 -21.07 7.94 -0.71
N ARG A 327 -21.32 7.68 0.57
CA ARG A 327 -20.77 8.46 1.69
C ARG A 327 -19.25 8.27 1.86
N LEU A 328 -18.68 7.23 1.31
CA LEU A 328 -17.25 6.90 1.34
C LEU A 328 -16.50 7.50 0.13
N SER A 329 -16.64 8.80 -0.13
CA SER A 329 -16.01 9.51 -1.25
C SER A 329 -16.36 8.90 -2.62
N GLY A 330 -17.60 8.46 -2.79
CA GLY A 330 -18.07 7.86 -4.05
C GLY A 330 -17.41 6.52 -4.34
N ALA A 331 -17.23 5.69 -3.33
CA ALA A 331 -16.72 4.33 -3.49
C ALA A 331 -17.59 3.51 -4.43
N ASP A 332 -16.97 2.65 -5.21
CA ASP A 332 -17.64 1.62 -6.01
C ASP A 332 -17.23 0.20 -5.56
N PHE A 333 -17.85 -0.81 -6.15
CA PHE A 333 -17.65 -2.19 -5.76
C PHE A 333 -16.72 -2.95 -6.73
N ASP A 334 -15.79 -2.24 -7.36
CA ASP A 334 -14.80 -2.84 -8.28
C ASP A 334 -13.53 -3.35 -7.58
N GLY A 335 -13.51 -3.33 -6.26
CA GLY A 335 -12.39 -3.71 -5.41
C GLY A 335 -11.94 -2.60 -4.46
N ASP A 336 -12.75 -1.56 -4.26
CA ASP A 336 -12.47 -0.52 -3.28
C ASP A 336 -12.42 -1.08 -1.86
N THR A 337 -11.53 -0.52 -1.06
CA THR A 337 -11.24 -0.95 0.30
C THR A 337 -11.50 0.14 1.31
N VAL A 338 -11.90 -0.28 2.49
CA VAL A 338 -12.11 0.60 3.64
C VAL A 338 -11.36 0.09 4.85
N MET A 339 -10.94 1.00 5.71
CA MET A 339 -10.52 0.65 7.06
C MET A 339 -11.77 0.56 7.95
N VAL A 340 -11.94 -0.58 8.59
CA VAL A 340 -13.05 -0.83 9.53
C VAL A 340 -12.52 -0.71 10.95
N ILE A 341 -13.16 0.12 11.76
CA ILE A 341 -12.75 0.40 13.13
C ILE A 341 -13.93 0.17 14.08
N PRO A 342 -13.85 -0.80 15.00
CA PRO A 342 -14.83 -0.93 16.08
C PRO A 342 -14.82 0.30 17.00
N CYS A 343 -15.95 0.93 17.18
CA CYS A 343 -16.04 2.19 17.92
C CYS A 343 -17.46 2.48 18.42
N ASN A 344 -17.60 3.50 19.24
CA ASN A 344 -18.89 4.16 19.61
C ASN A 344 -19.96 3.25 20.22
N SER A 345 -19.73 1.97 20.46
CA SER A 345 -20.63 1.13 21.24
C SER A 345 -20.57 1.51 22.73
N THR A 346 -21.56 1.10 23.51
CA THR A 346 -21.70 1.45 24.94
C THR A 346 -20.41 1.19 25.73
N ASN A 347 -19.79 0.04 25.48
CA ASN A 347 -18.57 -0.40 26.17
C ASN A 347 -17.27 -0.09 25.41
N SER A 348 -17.36 0.61 24.27
CA SER A 348 -16.16 0.92 23.49
C SER A 348 -15.36 2.06 24.11
N LYS A 349 -14.06 1.84 24.30
CA LYS A 349 -13.08 2.88 24.69
C LYS A 349 -12.63 3.74 23.52
N VAL A 350 -13.00 3.36 22.29
CA VAL A 350 -12.70 4.09 21.06
C VAL A 350 -13.92 4.92 20.68
N LYS A 351 -13.72 6.23 20.57
CA LYS A 351 -14.74 7.17 20.09
C LYS A 351 -14.27 7.83 18.81
N ILE A 352 -15.02 7.61 17.74
CA ILE A 352 -14.77 8.21 16.41
C ILE A 352 -15.81 9.31 16.20
N THR A 353 -15.34 10.49 15.87
CA THR A 353 -16.19 11.62 15.49
C THR A 353 -16.64 11.45 14.05
N SER A 354 -17.96 11.48 13.85
CA SER A 354 -18.60 11.46 12.54
C SER A 354 -19.66 12.57 12.51
N THR A 355 -19.78 13.24 11.39
CA THR A 355 -20.82 14.24 11.14
C THR A 355 -21.71 13.79 9.99
N HIS A 356 -22.84 14.44 9.78
CA HIS A 356 -23.69 14.15 8.62
C HIS A 356 -22.98 14.45 7.30
N SER A 357 -23.46 13.87 6.21
CA SER A 357 -22.93 14.13 4.87
C SER A 357 -23.11 15.62 4.50
N LEU A 358 -22.13 16.16 3.77
CA LEU A 358 -22.21 17.54 3.28
C LEU A 358 -23.38 17.70 2.28
N LYS A 359 -24.14 18.76 2.42
CA LYS A 359 -25.23 19.06 1.49
C LYS A 359 -24.70 19.39 0.10
N GLY A 360 -25.44 18.96 -0.93
CA GLY A 360 -25.12 19.26 -2.34
C GLY A 360 -24.04 18.40 -2.98
N LEU A 361 -23.70 17.27 -2.35
CA LEU A 361 -22.82 16.25 -2.91
C LEU A 361 -23.60 15.00 -3.37
N ALA A 362 -24.70 14.68 -2.70
CA ALA A 362 -25.61 13.63 -3.16
C ALA A 362 -26.13 14.00 -4.53
N ASP A 363 -26.21 13.04 -5.43
CA ASP A 363 -26.70 13.21 -6.82
C ASP A 363 -25.82 14.11 -7.71
N PHE A 364 -24.62 14.52 -7.26
CA PHE A 364 -23.69 15.26 -8.08
C PHE A 364 -22.98 14.32 -9.07
N ASP A 365 -23.40 14.38 -10.34
CA ASP A 365 -22.72 13.65 -11.43
C ASP A 365 -21.64 14.54 -12.06
N THR A 366 -20.40 14.10 -11.97
CA THR A 366 -19.24 14.84 -12.49
C THR A 366 -19.22 14.93 -14.02
N LYS A 367 -19.77 13.92 -14.71
CA LYS A 367 -19.81 13.88 -16.17
C LYS A 367 -20.90 14.77 -16.71
N ASP A 368 -22.10 14.77 -16.12
CA ASP A 368 -23.19 15.66 -16.48
C ASP A 368 -22.79 17.12 -16.27
N ALA A 369 -22.09 17.39 -15.15
CA ALA A 369 -21.66 18.73 -14.80
C ALA A 369 -20.48 19.26 -15.64
N TYR A 370 -19.49 18.40 -15.97
CA TYR A 370 -18.21 18.82 -16.55
C TYR A 370 -17.69 17.94 -17.68
N GLY A 371 -18.49 17.03 -18.20
CA GLY A 371 -18.12 16.17 -19.33
C GLY A 371 -17.98 16.94 -20.65
N PRO A 372 -17.19 16.44 -21.60
CA PRO A 372 -17.04 17.03 -22.93
C PRO A 372 -18.30 16.84 -23.79
N ASP A 373 -18.52 17.75 -24.73
CA ASP A 373 -19.59 17.66 -25.73
C ASP A 373 -19.42 16.42 -26.64
N SER A 374 -18.17 15.96 -26.81
CA SER A 374 -17.82 14.80 -27.64
C SER A 374 -16.72 13.97 -26.98
N SER A 375 -16.79 12.66 -27.15
CA SER A 375 -15.75 11.73 -26.71
C SER A 375 -14.42 11.86 -27.47
N LYS A 376 -14.41 12.54 -28.62
CA LYS A 376 -13.22 12.78 -29.45
C LYS A 376 -12.62 14.16 -29.15
N PRO A 377 -11.31 14.31 -29.14
CA PRO A 377 -10.67 15.61 -28.97
C PRO A 377 -10.95 16.50 -30.19
N VAL A 378 -11.19 17.79 -29.95
CA VAL A 378 -11.34 18.81 -31.01
C VAL A 378 -9.99 19.24 -31.57
N LYS A 379 -8.91 19.04 -30.81
CA LYS A 379 -7.54 19.38 -31.18
C LYS A 379 -6.54 18.51 -30.44
N VAL A 380 -5.47 18.11 -31.13
CA VAL A 380 -4.26 17.55 -30.53
C VAL A 380 -3.09 18.43 -30.95
N ASP A 381 -2.29 18.93 -30.01
CA ASP A 381 -1.17 19.79 -30.32
C ASP A 381 0.12 19.00 -30.68
N ALA A 382 1.18 19.72 -31.09
CA ALA A 382 2.45 19.12 -31.48
C ALA A 382 3.15 18.32 -30.35
N LYS A 383 2.72 18.50 -29.09
CA LYS A 383 3.23 17.77 -27.92
C LYS A 383 2.31 16.60 -27.52
N GLY A 384 1.31 16.29 -28.35
CA GLY A 384 0.35 15.20 -28.07
C GLY A 384 -0.70 15.53 -27.00
N ARG A 385 -0.86 16.80 -26.61
CA ARG A 385 -1.87 17.19 -25.61
C ARG A 385 -3.23 17.29 -26.30
N GLU A 386 -4.22 16.62 -25.71
CA GLU A 386 -5.58 16.59 -26.19
C GLU A 386 -6.41 17.75 -25.63
N TYR A 387 -7.24 18.32 -26.46
CA TYR A 387 -8.18 19.39 -26.12
C TYR A 387 -9.60 18.95 -26.46
N TYR A 388 -10.51 19.23 -25.56
CA TYR A 388 -11.94 18.90 -25.67
C TYR A 388 -12.77 20.18 -25.65
N SER A 389 -14.01 20.10 -26.14
CA SER A 389 -14.98 21.20 -26.08
C SER A 389 -16.09 20.89 -25.10
N ARG A 390 -16.52 21.92 -24.37
CA ARG A 390 -17.73 21.90 -23.54
C ARG A 390 -18.43 23.26 -23.64
N ASN A 391 -19.71 23.25 -24.05
CA ASN A 391 -20.51 24.46 -24.20
C ASN A 391 -19.79 25.53 -25.06
N GLY A 392 -19.18 25.12 -26.16
CA GLY A 392 -18.45 26.00 -27.07
C GLY A 392 -17.08 26.50 -26.57
N LYS A 393 -16.63 26.12 -25.38
CA LYS A 393 -15.32 26.45 -24.86
C LYS A 393 -14.38 25.26 -24.95
N THR A 394 -13.15 25.51 -25.39
CA THR A 394 -12.10 24.47 -25.48
C THR A 394 -11.24 24.46 -24.23
N TYR A 395 -10.97 23.28 -23.72
CA TYR A 395 -10.09 23.07 -22.56
C TYR A 395 -9.13 21.90 -22.80
N GLN A 396 -8.01 21.92 -22.10
CA GLN A 396 -7.00 20.86 -22.17
C GLN A 396 -7.37 19.71 -21.23
N ARG A 397 -7.27 18.47 -21.73
CA ARG A 397 -7.38 17.27 -20.90
C ARG A 397 -6.34 17.27 -19.79
N MET A 398 -6.76 16.89 -18.57
CA MET A 398 -5.84 16.66 -17.45
C MET A 398 -4.92 15.48 -17.76
N ASN A 399 -3.65 15.61 -17.36
CA ASN A 399 -2.64 14.55 -17.48
C ASN A 399 -1.81 14.36 -16.19
N ASN A 400 -2.23 15.00 -15.11
CA ASN A 400 -1.48 15.01 -13.84
C ASN A 400 -2.40 14.86 -12.62
N THR A 401 -3.37 13.94 -12.71
CA THR A 401 -4.39 13.67 -11.69
C THR A 401 -3.82 13.57 -10.28
N GLN A 402 -2.69 12.88 -10.10
CA GLN A 402 -2.08 12.73 -8.76
C GLN A 402 -1.63 14.07 -8.16
N THR A 403 -1.08 14.95 -8.99
CA THR A 403 -0.64 16.28 -8.54
C THR A 403 -1.84 17.15 -8.16
N GLU A 404 -2.86 17.20 -9.00
CA GLU A 404 -4.07 18.00 -8.73
C GLU A 404 -4.87 17.42 -7.54
N MET A 405 -4.99 16.08 -7.43
CA MET A 405 -5.56 15.43 -6.25
C MET A 405 -4.77 15.75 -4.97
N GLY A 406 -3.45 15.77 -5.05
CA GLY A 406 -2.61 16.18 -3.92
C GLY A 406 -2.89 17.61 -3.46
N LYS A 407 -3.04 18.53 -4.40
CA LYS A 407 -3.36 19.95 -4.11
C LYS A 407 -4.74 20.10 -3.45
N ILE A 408 -5.77 19.48 -4.01
CA ILE A 408 -7.13 19.61 -3.46
C ILE A 408 -7.27 18.87 -2.13
N SER A 409 -6.63 17.72 -1.94
CA SER A 409 -6.62 16.99 -0.67
C SER A 409 -5.93 17.80 0.44
N ASN A 410 -4.84 18.48 0.11
CA ASN A 410 -4.17 19.40 1.04
C ASN A 410 -5.06 20.59 1.37
N LEU A 411 -5.76 21.17 0.39
CA LEU A 411 -6.71 22.26 0.63
C LEU A 411 -7.81 21.82 1.58
N ILE A 412 -8.48 20.69 1.34
CA ILE A 412 -9.53 20.16 2.20
C ILE A 412 -9.02 19.92 3.63
N THR A 413 -7.80 19.38 3.76
CA THR A 413 -7.17 19.17 5.06
C THR A 413 -6.93 20.49 5.80
N ASP A 414 -6.35 21.48 5.11
CA ASP A 414 -6.10 22.81 5.68
C ASP A 414 -7.40 23.52 6.06
N MET A 415 -8.43 23.45 5.22
CA MET A 415 -9.76 23.97 5.48
C MET A 415 -10.39 23.34 6.72
N THR A 416 -10.33 22.01 6.82
CA THR A 416 -10.91 21.26 7.95
C THR A 416 -10.23 21.65 9.26
N LEU A 417 -8.91 21.67 9.30
CA LEU A 417 -8.13 22.02 10.48
C LEU A 417 -8.26 23.49 10.89
N LYS A 418 -8.50 24.38 9.93
CA LYS A 418 -8.71 25.81 10.17
C LYS A 418 -10.18 26.19 10.35
N GLY A 419 -11.09 25.23 10.49
CA GLY A 419 -12.48 25.45 10.82
C GLY A 419 -13.33 26.02 9.69
N ALA A 420 -13.11 25.59 8.45
CA ALA A 420 -13.95 25.97 7.32
C ALA A 420 -15.41 25.54 7.53
N THR A 421 -16.32 26.32 7.00
CA THR A 421 -17.75 26.04 7.05
C THR A 421 -18.14 24.87 6.15
N GLU A 422 -19.26 24.20 6.45
CA GLU A 422 -19.76 23.10 5.62
C GLU A 422 -19.98 23.48 4.15
N PRO A 423 -20.57 24.65 3.82
CA PRO A 423 -20.71 25.06 2.42
C PRO A 423 -19.36 25.26 1.71
N GLU A 424 -18.33 25.76 2.41
CA GLU A 424 -16.98 25.89 1.85
C GLU A 424 -16.34 24.51 1.60
N LEU A 425 -16.45 23.61 2.59
CA LEU A 425 -15.98 22.22 2.43
C LEU A 425 -16.70 21.51 1.29
N ALA A 426 -18.02 21.67 1.17
CA ALA A 426 -18.80 21.07 0.09
C ALA A 426 -18.31 21.51 -1.30
N ARG A 427 -17.94 22.78 -1.47
CA ARG A 427 -17.36 23.29 -2.74
C ARG A 427 -16.01 22.61 -3.04
N ALA A 428 -15.12 22.53 -2.06
CA ALA A 428 -13.82 21.91 -2.23
C ALA A 428 -13.94 20.39 -2.52
N VAL A 429 -14.84 19.70 -1.81
CA VAL A 429 -15.09 18.26 -2.02
C VAL A 429 -15.72 18.00 -3.39
N ARG A 430 -16.69 18.82 -3.81
CA ARG A 430 -17.26 18.73 -5.17
C ARG A 430 -16.21 18.88 -6.25
N HIS A 431 -15.29 19.83 -6.11
CA HIS A 431 -14.17 19.96 -7.02
C HIS A 431 -13.24 18.75 -6.97
N SER A 432 -12.97 18.18 -5.81
CA SER A 432 -12.13 16.97 -5.70
C SER A 432 -12.74 15.76 -6.42
N MET A 433 -14.06 15.60 -6.41
CA MET A 433 -14.78 14.57 -7.17
C MET A 433 -14.57 14.73 -8.67
N VAL A 434 -14.55 15.97 -9.16
CA VAL A 434 -14.24 16.26 -10.59
C VAL A 434 -12.77 15.95 -10.87
N VAL A 435 -11.85 16.37 -10.04
CA VAL A 435 -10.40 16.18 -10.25
C VAL A 435 -10.01 14.71 -10.33
N ILE A 436 -10.56 13.84 -9.47
CA ILE A 436 -10.21 12.41 -9.45
C ILE A 436 -10.62 11.71 -10.77
N ASP A 437 -11.71 12.16 -11.37
CA ASP A 437 -12.29 11.60 -12.60
C ASP A 437 -11.88 12.34 -13.87
N ALA A 438 -11.26 13.51 -13.75
CA ALA A 438 -11.04 14.43 -14.88
C ALA A 438 -10.19 13.81 -16.00
N GLU A 439 -9.13 13.09 -15.68
CA GLU A 439 -8.28 12.46 -16.69
C GLU A 439 -9.00 11.31 -17.39
N LYS A 440 -9.66 10.45 -16.64
CA LYS A 440 -10.38 9.26 -17.14
C LYS A 440 -11.58 9.65 -18.02
N HIS A 441 -12.37 10.62 -17.56
CA HIS A 441 -13.59 11.05 -18.24
C HIS A 441 -13.46 12.36 -19.01
N LYS A 442 -12.22 12.89 -19.12
CA LYS A 442 -11.92 14.09 -19.91
C LYS A 442 -12.70 15.31 -19.43
N LEU A 443 -12.91 15.44 -18.09
CA LEU A 443 -13.74 16.49 -17.52
C LEU A 443 -13.04 17.86 -17.55
N ASP A 444 -13.82 18.92 -17.68
CA ASP A 444 -13.36 20.30 -17.57
C ASP A 444 -13.14 20.69 -16.09
N TYR A 445 -12.05 20.20 -15.52
CA TYR A 445 -11.71 20.47 -14.12
C TYR A 445 -11.35 21.95 -13.85
N LYS A 446 -10.92 22.68 -14.88
CA LYS A 446 -10.64 24.12 -14.75
C LYS A 446 -11.92 24.94 -14.59
N GLN A 447 -12.99 24.60 -15.30
CA GLN A 447 -14.27 25.22 -15.08
C GLN A 447 -14.82 24.86 -13.69
N SER A 448 -14.67 23.61 -13.25
CA SER A 448 -15.03 23.22 -11.89
C SER A 448 -14.23 23.99 -10.81
N GLU A 449 -12.96 24.28 -11.03
CA GLU A 449 -12.14 25.13 -10.14
C GLU A 449 -12.74 26.52 -9.98
N ILE A 450 -13.23 27.09 -11.09
CA ILE A 450 -13.88 28.41 -11.12
C ILE A 450 -15.24 28.37 -10.43
N ASP A 451 -16.12 27.44 -10.83
CA ASP A 451 -17.50 27.34 -10.33
C ASP A 451 -17.56 27.08 -8.83
N ASN A 452 -16.61 26.31 -8.30
CA ASN A 452 -16.50 26.03 -6.87
C ASN A 452 -15.69 27.09 -6.10
N GLY A 453 -15.20 28.13 -6.77
CA GLY A 453 -14.44 29.22 -6.14
C GLY A 453 -13.17 28.78 -5.44
N ILE A 454 -12.49 27.78 -5.99
CA ILE A 454 -11.31 27.14 -5.36
C ILE A 454 -10.18 28.16 -5.12
N LYS A 455 -10.00 29.11 -6.03
CA LYS A 455 -9.01 30.18 -5.86
C LYS A 455 -9.26 30.99 -4.59
N SER A 456 -10.51 31.38 -4.32
CA SER A 456 -10.85 32.11 -3.09
C SER A 456 -10.66 31.28 -1.83
N LEU A 457 -10.95 29.98 -1.88
CA LEU A 457 -10.69 29.05 -0.77
C LEU A 457 -9.19 28.87 -0.51
N LYS A 458 -8.37 28.74 -1.56
CA LYS A 458 -6.90 28.71 -1.42
C LYS A 458 -6.37 30.00 -0.80
N THR A 459 -6.82 31.16 -1.27
CA THR A 459 -6.42 32.45 -0.69
C THR A 459 -6.78 32.53 0.78
N LYS A 460 -8.00 32.14 1.16
CA LYS A 460 -8.48 32.19 2.56
C LYS A 460 -7.75 31.23 3.49
N TYR A 461 -7.52 29.97 3.07
CA TYR A 461 -7.02 28.91 3.95
C TYR A 461 -5.55 28.56 3.75
N GLN A 462 -4.97 28.89 2.61
CA GLN A 462 -3.58 28.57 2.24
C GLN A 462 -2.75 29.79 1.88
N GLY A 463 -3.37 30.97 1.74
CA GLY A 463 -2.65 32.20 1.46
C GLY A 463 -1.83 32.68 2.65
N SER A 464 -0.61 33.12 2.41
CA SER A 464 0.28 33.72 3.40
C SER A 464 1.22 34.72 2.77
N TYR A 465 1.74 35.65 3.58
CA TYR A 465 2.82 36.55 3.16
C TYR A 465 4.10 36.18 3.89
N ASP A 466 5.22 36.18 3.20
CA ASP A 466 6.53 36.00 3.82
C ASP A 466 7.02 37.26 4.54
N SER A 467 8.18 37.20 5.19
CA SER A 467 8.80 38.34 5.88
C SER A 467 9.11 39.53 4.99
N ASN A 468 9.15 39.31 3.68
CA ASN A 468 9.44 40.35 2.66
C ASN A 468 8.15 40.88 2.01
N GLY A 469 6.95 40.43 2.49
CA GLY A 469 5.67 40.85 1.96
C GLY A 469 5.26 40.17 0.66
N HIS A 470 5.95 39.09 0.23
CA HIS A 470 5.56 38.34 -0.96
C HIS A 470 4.42 37.36 -0.59
N TYR A 471 3.42 37.33 -1.46
CA TYR A 471 2.29 36.42 -1.32
C TYR A 471 2.64 35.00 -1.77
N HIS A 472 2.34 34.04 -0.94
CA HIS A 472 2.48 32.59 -1.21
C HIS A 472 1.18 31.87 -0.97
N GLU A 473 0.93 30.84 -1.78
CA GLU A 473 -0.23 29.97 -1.69
C GLU A 473 0.24 28.50 -1.70
N GLY A 474 -0.32 27.67 -0.83
CA GLY A 474 0.01 26.25 -0.77
C GLY A 474 -0.25 25.63 0.59
N ALA A 475 0.23 24.41 0.81
CA ALA A 475 0.06 23.68 2.07
C ALA A 475 0.33 24.56 3.29
N ALA A 476 -0.68 24.71 4.17
CA ALA A 476 -0.70 25.74 5.22
C ALA A 476 -0.78 25.19 6.65
N THR A 477 -0.99 23.89 6.83
CA THR A 477 -0.94 23.21 8.12
C THR A 477 0.22 22.23 8.20
N LEU A 478 0.63 21.82 9.38
CA LEU A 478 1.68 20.84 9.58
C LEU A 478 1.39 19.54 8.82
N ILE A 479 0.13 19.08 8.85
CA ILE A 479 -0.27 17.82 8.20
C ILE A 479 -0.06 17.90 6.68
N SER A 480 -0.44 18.99 6.04
CA SER A 480 -0.28 19.20 4.61
C SER A 480 1.18 19.56 4.22
N ARG A 481 1.92 20.22 5.10
CA ARG A 481 3.32 20.65 4.88
C ARG A 481 4.32 19.53 5.09
N ALA A 482 4.07 18.57 5.97
CA ALA A 482 5.07 17.56 6.36
C ALA A 482 5.70 16.84 5.17
N LYS A 483 4.88 16.43 4.20
CA LYS A 483 5.30 15.76 2.97
C LYS A 483 5.52 16.70 1.78
N SER A 484 5.29 18.00 1.95
CA SER A 484 5.54 18.98 0.88
C SER A 484 7.02 19.00 0.53
N GLU A 485 7.31 18.96 -0.77
CA GLU A 485 8.69 18.96 -1.26
C GLU A 485 9.37 20.31 -1.06
N THR A 486 10.63 20.26 -0.70
CA THR A 486 11.56 21.38 -0.74
C THR A 486 12.79 20.99 -1.56
N GLN A 487 13.39 21.97 -2.23
CA GLN A 487 14.61 21.75 -2.98
C GLN A 487 15.83 22.02 -2.08
N VAL A 488 16.69 21.03 -1.95
CA VAL A 488 17.94 21.14 -1.20
C VAL A 488 19.12 20.90 -2.13
N LEU A 489 20.28 21.41 -1.78
CA LEU A 489 21.51 21.18 -2.56
C LEU A 489 21.78 19.68 -2.69
N LYS A 490 22.34 19.27 -3.82
CA LYS A 490 22.72 17.87 -4.06
C LYS A 490 23.69 17.42 -2.96
N ARG A 491 23.38 16.27 -2.36
CA ARG A 491 24.17 15.67 -1.27
C ARG A 491 25.07 14.57 -1.83
N LYS A 492 26.30 14.48 -1.32
CA LYS A 492 27.28 13.47 -1.74
C LYS A 492 27.80 12.69 -0.53
N GLY A 493 27.82 11.36 -0.67
CA GLY A 493 28.30 10.44 0.36
C GLY A 493 27.30 10.20 1.49
N SER A 494 27.74 9.50 2.52
CA SER A 494 26.93 9.25 3.73
C SER A 494 26.90 10.49 4.62
N PRO A 495 25.79 10.76 5.32
CA PRO A 495 25.73 11.87 6.27
C PRO A 495 26.69 11.66 7.44
N LYS A 496 27.21 12.76 8.00
CA LYS A 496 27.98 12.76 9.24
C LYS A 496 27.02 12.84 10.42
N ILE A 497 27.24 12.02 11.43
CA ILE A 497 26.52 12.10 12.70
C ILE A 497 27.20 13.14 13.58
N ASN A 498 26.44 14.16 13.99
CA ASN A 498 26.89 15.22 14.89
C ASN A 498 26.91 14.72 16.35
N PRO A 499 27.55 15.43 17.30
CA PRO A 499 27.58 15.05 18.71
C PRO A 499 26.19 14.91 19.34
N ASP A 500 25.21 15.67 18.88
CA ASP A 500 23.81 15.60 19.33
C ASP A 500 23.00 14.46 18.66
N GLY A 501 23.64 13.69 17.77
CA GLY A 501 23.01 12.61 17.00
C GLY A 501 22.29 13.06 15.74
N SER A 502 22.19 14.35 15.48
CA SER A 502 21.64 14.89 14.22
C SER A 502 22.54 14.57 13.03
N LEU A 503 21.93 14.57 11.84
CA LEU A 503 22.64 14.32 10.60
C LEU A 503 23.05 15.64 9.92
N SER A 504 24.30 15.72 9.47
CA SER A 504 24.74 16.74 8.54
C SER A 504 25.24 16.12 7.24
N TYR A 505 24.95 16.77 6.14
CA TYR A 505 25.24 16.27 4.80
C TYR A 505 26.32 17.12 4.14
N LYS A 506 27.20 16.48 3.38
CA LYS A 506 28.10 17.20 2.49
C LYS A 506 27.29 17.64 1.26
N GLU A 507 26.90 18.88 1.23
CA GLU A 507 26.21 19.48 0.08
C GLU A 507 27.20 19.83 -1.02
N VAL A 508 26.80 19.58 -2.26
CA VAL A 508 27.63 19.84 -3.44
C VAL A 508 26.89 20.84 -4.32
N ARG A 509 27.55 22.01 -4.53
CA ARG A 509 27.06 23.02 -5.46
C ARG A 509 27.63 22.73 -6.85
N GLU A 510 26.83 22.03 -7.68
CA GLU A 510 27.17 21.80 -9.08
C GLU A 510 26.34 22.75 -9.96
N GLU A 511 26.99 23.67 -10.63
CA GLU A 511 26.34 24.57 -11.57
C GLU A 511 26.23 23.91 -12.96
N TYR A 512 25.13 24.17 -13.63
CA TYR A 512 24.90 23.77 -15.01
C TYR A 512 24.09 24.84 -15.73
N THR A 513 24.27 24.94 -17.04
CA THR A 513 23.47 25.83 -17.88
C THR A 513 22.27 25.08 -18.41
N ASP A 514 21.07 25.62 -18.18
CA ASP A 514 19.83 25.03 -18.69
C ASP A 514 19.65 25.31 -20.21
N LYS A 515 18.57 24.78 -20.77
CA LYS A 515 18.24 24.92 -22.21
C LYS A 515 18.01 26.36 -22.63
N ASP A 516 17.70 27.25 -21.69
CA ASP A 516 17.44 28.67 -21.89
C ASP A 516 18.70 29.52 -21.63
N GLY A 517 19.89 28.91 -21.47
CA GLY A 517 21.15 29.57 -21.22
C GLY A 517 21.34 30.13 -19.80
N LYS A 518 20.44 29.77 -18.84
CA LYS A 518 20.54 30.23 -17.45
C LYS A 518 21.39 29.28 -16.62
N VAL A 519 22.28 29.82 -15.82
CA VAL A 519 23.04 29.04 -14.84
C VAL A 519 22.14 28.63 -13.70
N ARG A 520 22.09 27.34 -13.44
CA ARG A 520 21.33 26.72 -12.35
C ARG A 520 22.23 25.82 -11.52
N VAL A 521 21.80 25.59 -10.27
CA VAL A 521 22.49 24.68 -9.35
C VAL A 521 21.73 23.37 -9.29
N ARG A 522 22.43 22.25 -9.30
CA ARG A 522 21.80 20.94 -9.10
C ARG A 522 21.31 20.80 -7.68
N THR A 523 20.01 20.51 -7.56
CA THR A 523 19.31 20.27 -6.31
C THR A 523 18.71 18.87 -6.29
N GLN A 524 18.36 18.39 -5.12
CA GLN A 524 17.56 17.18 -4.93
C GLN A 524 16.29 17.50 -4.13
N LYS A 525 15.28 16.66 -4.29
CA LYS A 525 14.03 16.82 -3.57
C LYS A 525 14.14 16.20 -2.18
N SER A 526 13.60 16.91 -1.20
CA SER A 526 13.43 16.43 0.18
C SER A 526 12.07 16.88 0.69
N THR A 527 11.64 16.43 1.85
CA THR A 527 10.39 16.88 2.47
C THR A 527 10.67 17.98 3.49
N LYS A 528 9.73 18.91 3.66
CA LYS A 528 9.85 19.97 4.66
C LYS A 528 10.04 19.39 6.07
N MET A 529 9.33 18.30 6.41
CA MET A 529 9.49 17.66 7.71
C MET A 529 10.88 17.04 7.89
N ALA A 530 11.45 16.46 6.85
CA ALA A 530 12.82 15.91 6.93
C ALA A 530 13.86 17.00 7.19
N GLU A 531 13.70 18.16 6.57
CA GLU A 531 14.66 19.26 6.66
C GLU A 531 14.52 20.12 7.93
N THR A 532 13.34 20.22 8.51
CA THR A 532 13.15 21.02 9.72
C THR A 532 13.74 20.37 10.97
N ARG A 533 14.34 21.17 11.84
CA ARG A 533 14.80 20.72 13.16
C ARG A 533 13.67 20.72 14.19
N ASP A 534 12.70 21.60 14.04
CA ASP A 534 11.54 21.73 14.92
C ASP A 534 10.24 21.71 14.09
N ALA A 535 9.46 20.65 14.24
CA ALA A 535 8.21 20.47 13.54
C ALA A 535 7.18 21.57 13.81
N ARG A 536 7.29 22.28 14.94
CA ARG A 536 6.39 23.42 15.27
C ARG A 536 6.48 24.54 14.24
N THR A 537 7.62 24.69 13.57
CA THR A 537 7.78 25.70 12.49
C THR A 537 6.88 25.46 11.29
N LEU A 538 6.34 24.25 11.14
CA LEU A 538 5.40 23.87 10.08
C LEU A 538 3.94 24.03 10.49
N SER A 539 3.67 24.23 11.79
CA SER A 539 2.32 24.34 12.36
C SER A 539 1.69 25.70 12.04
N SER A 540 0.37 25.70 11.86
CA SER A 540 -0.44 26.92 11.83
C SER A 540 -0.98 27.33 13.23
N GLY A 541 -0.67 26.56 14.27
CA GLY A 541 -1.00 26.84 15.66
C GLY A 541 -2.28 26.19 16.18
N THR A 542 -2.91 25.28 15.42
CA THR A 542 -4.07 24.52 15.94
C THR A 542 -3.62 23.50 17.00
N PRO A 543 -4.46 23.18 18.01
CA PRO A 543 -4.13 22.19 19.04
C PRO A 543 -3.79 20.80 18.46
N GLN A 544 -4.44 20.40 17.37
CA GLN A 544 -4.18 19.16 16.66
C GLN A 544 -2.77 19.14 16.07
N GLU A 545 -2.36 20.23 15.40
CA GLU A 545 -1.02 20.36 14.83
C GLU A 545 0.06 20.39 15.90
N GLU A 546 -0.20 21.03 17.06
CA GLU A 546 0.75 21.03 18.19
C GLU A 546 0.98 19.62 18.73
N ALA A 547 -0.06 18.78 18.79
CA ALA A 547 0.09 17.38 19.18
C ALA A 547 0.96 16.60 18.16
N TYR A 548 0.76 16.82 16.88
CA TYR A 548 1.56 16.22 15.82
C TYR A 548 2.99 16.76 15.78
N ALA A 549 3.21 18.05 16.03
CA ALA A 549 4.53 18.64 16.13
C ALA A 549 5.34 18.04 17.28
N LYS A 550 4.71 17.87 18.45
CA LYS A 550 5.31 17.19 19.61
C LYS A 550 5.71 15.77 19.26
N TYR A 551 4.82 15.03 18.59
CA TYR A 551 5.08 13.67 18.14
C TYR A 551 6.28 13.60 17.17
N ALA A 552 6.27 14.42 16.12
CA ALA A 552 7.35 14.46 15.13
C ALA A 552 8.71 14.80 15.79
N ASN A 553 8.72 15.78 16.70
CA ASN A 553 9.92 16.13 17.45
C ASN A 553 10.39 14.99 18.35
N SER A 554 9.48 14.24 18.99
CA SER A 554 9.81 13.06 19.78
C SER A 554 10.47 11.98 18.93
N MET A 555 9.95 11.72 17.73
CA MET A 555 10.54 10.75 16.80
C MET A 555 11.95 11.19 16.36
N LYS A 556 12.14 12.45 15.98
CA LYS A 556 13.46 13.01 15.65
C LYS A 556 14.44 12.91 16.82
N SER A 557 13.98 13.18 18.03
CA SER A 557 14.79 13.04 19.25
C SER A 557 15.22 11.58 19.49
N LEU A 558 14.32 10.62 19.33
CA LEU A 558 14.65 9.19 19.45
C LEU A 558 15.65 8.75 18.38
N ALA A 559 15.50 9.20 17.13
CA ALA A 559 16.45 8.95 16.06
C ALA A 559 17.85 9.47 16.42
N ASN A 560 17.94 10.69 16.95
CA ASN A 560 19.20 11.29 17.38
C ASN A 560 19.82 10.54 18.59
N GLN A 561 19.00 10.11 19.55
CA GLN A 561 19.44 9.31 20.68
C GLN A 561 19.99 7.95 20.21
N ALA A 562 19.32 7.27 19.28
CA ALA A 562 19.77 6.02 18.71
C ALA A 562 21.12 6.15 17.99
N ARG A 563 21.34 7.22 17.25
CA ARG A 563 22.63 7.49 16.59
C ARG A 563 23.76 7.78 17.60
N ARG A 564 23.47 8.53 18.68
CA ARG A 564 24.45 8.74 19.76
C ARG A 564 24.82 7.41 20.42
N GLU A 565 23.83 6.59 20.76
CA GLU A 565 24.05 5.27 21.34
C GLU A 565 24.84 4.36 20.39
N MET A 566 24.55 4.42 19.08
CA MET A 566 25.29 3.67 18.06
C MET A 566 26.77 4.09 18.01
N VAL A 567 27.07 5.38 18.09
CA VAL A 567 28.44 5.90 18.07
C VAL A 567 29.19 5.52 19.35
N SER A 568 28.53 5.52 20.50
CA SER A 568 29.13 5.17 21.80
C SER A 568 29.24 3.65 22.03
N THR A 569 28.56 2.83 21.25
CA THR A 569 28.58 1.37 21.38
C THR A 569 29.96 0.84 20.98
N GLY A 570 30.58 0.06 21.85
CA GLY A 570 31.87 -0.60 21.63
C GLY A 570 31.84 -1.68 20.55
N LYS A 571 32.82 -2.55 20.57
CA LYS A 571 32.93 -3.73 19.69
C LYS A 571 33.42 -4.94 20.48
N ILE A 572 33.08 -6.14 20.06
CA ILE A 572 33.72 -7.36 20.58
C ILE A 572 35.14 -7.43 20.00
N ALA A 573 36.12 -7.62 20.87
CA ALA A 573 37.49 -7.80 20.44
C ALA A 573 37.64 -9.12 19.67
N TYR A 574 38.34 -9.07 18.55
CA TYR A 574 38.67 -10.29 17.80
C TYR A 574 39.63 -11.15 18.61
N SER A 575 39.35 -12.46 18.71
CA SER A 575 40.16 -13.45 19.42
C SER A 575 40.64 -14.56 18.49
N ALA A 576 41.95 -14.65 18.28
CA ALA A 576 42.54 -15.69 17.46
C ALA A 576 42.39 -17.07 18.09
N SER A 577 42.44 -17.18 19.43
CA SER A 577 42.19 -18.41 20.17
C SER A 577 40.75 -18.89 20.02
N ALA A 578 39.78 -17.99 20.08
CA ALA A 578 38.38 -18.30 19.82
C ALA A 578 38.17 -18.78 18.36
N LYS A 579 38.81 -18.14 17.38
CA LYS A 579 38.76 -18.60 15.99
C LYS A 579 39.27 -20.04 15.84
N THR A 580 40.32 -20.41 16.56
CA THR A 580 40.85 -21.78 16.55
C THR A 580 39.90 -22.76 17.22
N ALA A 581 39.32 -22.39 18.36
CA ALA A 581 38.36 -23.21 19.10
C ALA A 581 37.04 -23.44 18.32
N TYR A 582 36.59 -22.46 17.56
CA TYR A 582 35.36 -22.52 16.74
C TYR A 582 35.65 -22.63 15.25
N GLN A 583 36.71 -23.35 14.84
CA GLN A 583 37.17 -23.39 13.46
C GLN A 583 36.10 -23.91 12.47
N SER A 584 35.29 -24.90 12.88
CA SER A 584 34.20 -25.46 12.07
C SER A 584 33.09 -24.45 11.81
N GLU A 585 32.71 -23.73 12.86
CA GLU A 585 31.65 -22.71 12.83
C GLU A 585 32.09 -21.50 12.01
N VAL A 586 33.34 -21.07 12.14
CA VAL A 586 33.91 -19.99 11.32
C VAL A 586 33.94 -20.38 9.84
N LYS A 587 34.37 -21.60 9.51
CA LYS A 587 34.35 -22.10 8.12
C LYS A 587 32.93 -22.18 7.55
N SER A 588 31.96 -22.62 8.36
CA SER A 588 30.55 -22.66 7.97
C SER A 588 30.01 -21.27 7.66
N LEU A 589 30.23 -20.30 8.55
CA LEU A 589 29.83 -18.91 8.34
C LEU A 589 30.51 -18.26 7.15
N ASP A 590 31.80 -18.58 6.92
CA ASP A 590 32.55 -18.11 5.74
C ASP A 590 31.94 -18.67 4.44
N ALA A 591 31.58 -19.95 4.41
CA ALA A 591 30.94 -20.57 3.27
C ALA A 591 29.56 -19.92 2.98
N LYS A 592 28.73 -19.72 4.03
CA LYS A 592 27.45 -19.06 3.92
C LYS A 592 27.59 -17.61 3.41
N LEU A 593 28.55 -16.86 3.95
CA LEU A 593 28.83 -15.49 3.53
C LEU A 593 29.35 -15.43 2.09
N ASN A 594 30.26 -16.30 1.70
CA ASN A 594 30.77 -16.37 0.34
C ASN A 594 29.66 -16.68 -0.68
N LEU A 595 28.72 -17.56 -0.33
CA LEU A 595 27.55 -17.84 -1.15
C LEU A 595 26.68 -16.59 -1.31
N ALA A 596 26.39 -15.89 -0.22
CA ALA A 596 25.62 -14.64 -0.24
C ALA A 596 26.32 -13.54 -1.05
N LEU A 597 27.64 -13.37 -0.89
CA LEU A 597 28.44 -12.40 -1.63
C LEU A 597 28.53 -12.71 -3.13
N ARG A 598 28.59 -14.00 -3.52
CA ARG A 598 28.50 -14.41 -4.93
C ARG A 598 27.14 -14.09 -5.53
N ASN A 599 26.10 -14.17 -4.74
CA ASN A 599 24.75 -13.79 -5.18
C ASN A 599 24.58 -12.27 -5.34
N ALA A 600 25.28 -11.44 -4.57
CA ALA A 600 25.12 -9.98 -4.58
C ALA A 600 25.34 -9.30 -5.94
N PRO A 601 26.35 -9.69 -6.78
CA PRO A 601 26.47 -9.17 -8.15
C PRO A 601 25.31 -9.56 -9.04
N ARG A 602 24.79 -10.78 -8.89
CA ARG A 602 23.61 -11.26 -9.61
C ARG A 602 22.37 -10.48 -9.23
N GLU A 603 22.22 -10.19 -7.94
CA GLU A 603 21.13 -9.36 -7.43
C GLU A 603 21.21 -7.92 -7.99
N ARG A 604 22.40 -7.32 -8.05
CA ARG A 604 22.60 -6.01 -8.71
C ARG A 604 22.27 -6.07 -10.20
N GLN A 605 22.68 -7.13 -10.90
CA GLN A 605 22.34 -7.33 -12.30
C GLN A 605 20.83 -7.50 -12.48
N ALA A 606 20.17 -8.26 -11.63
CA ALA A 606 18.71 -8.41 -11.62
C ALA A 606 18.02 -7.06 -11.41
N GLN A 607 18.51 -6.25 -10.46
CA GLN A 607 17.96 -4.90 -10.21
C GLN A 607 18.14 -3.99 -11.43
N THR A 608 19.27 -4.04 -12.10
CA THR A 608 19.53 -3.26 -13.33
C THR A 608 18.57 -3.66 -14.45
N LEU A 609 18.39 -4.95 -14.68
CA LEU A 609 17.45 -5.47 -15.68
C LEU A 609 16.01 -5.10 -15.34
N ALA A 610 15.62 -5.25 -14.08
CA ALA A 610 14.29 -4.87 -13.61
C ALA A 610 14.02 -3.37 -13.81
N ASN A 611 14.99 -2.52 -13.47
CA ASN A 611 14.88 -1.08 -13.68
C ASN A 611 14.75 -0.70 -15.16
N ALA A 612 15.50 -1.37 -16.05
CA ALA A 612 15.41 -1.19 -17.50
C ALA A 612 14.02 -1.60 -18.02
N THR A 613 13.51 -2.75 -17.55
CA THR A 613 12.16 -3.24 -17.91
C THR A 613 11.07 -2.26 -17.46
N VAL A 614 11.17 -1.75 -16.25
CA VAL A 614 10.19 -0.77 -15.72
C VAL A 614 10.29 0.56 -16.48
N ALA A 615 11.50 1.00 -16.83
CA ALA A 615 11.70 2.21 -17.63
C ALA A 615 11.09 2.07 -19.03
N ALA A 616 11.25 0.91 -19.69
CA ALA A 616 10.61 0.61 -20.96
C ALA A 616 9.08 0.64 -20.84
N LYS A 617 8.50 -0.03 -19.82
CA LYS A 617 7.05 -0.03 -19.55
C LYS A 617 6.51 1.37 -19.29
N LYS A 618 7.25 2.22 -18.57
CA LYS A 618 6.87 3.63 -18.37
C LYS A 618 6.90 4.45 -19.67
N LYS A 619 7.81 4.14 -20.57
CA LYS A 619 7.88 4.80 -21.88
C LYS A 619 6.70 4.41 -22.77
N GLU A 620 6.26 3.16 -22.72
CA GLU A 620 5.10 2.64 -23.44
C GLU A 620 3.77 3.08 -22.81
N ASN A 621 3.73 3.22 -21.49
CA ASN A 621 2.55 3.71 -20.74
C ASN A 621 2.98 4.79 -19.73
N PRO A 622 3.06 6.07 -20.18
CA PRO A 622 3.47 7.19 -19.33
C PRO A 622 2.55 7.45 -18.13
N ASP A 623 1.30 6.98 -18.20
CA ASP A 623 0.26 7.24 -17.21
C ASP A 623 0.22 6.20 -16.07
N MET A 624 1.25 5.36 -15.93
CA MET A 624 1.33 4.39 -14.85
C MET A 624 1.28 5.06 -13.49
N THR A 625 0.37 4.62 -12.64
CA THR A 625 0.27 5.05 -11.24
C THR A 625 1.48 4.58 -10.41
N LYS A 626 1.73 5.22 -9.28
CA LYS A 626 2.80 4.78 -8.35
C LYS A 626 2.62 3.32 -7.92
N ALA A 627 1.38 2.86 -7.73
CA ALA A 627 1.08 1.49 -7.37
C ALA A 627 1.42 0.51 -8.50
N GLU A 628 1.07 0.85 -9.75
CA GLU A 628 1.42 0.06 -10.93
C GLU A 628 2.92 0.00 -11.15
N VAL A 629 3.63 1.13 -11.00
CA VAL A 629 5.10 1.16 -11.05
C VAL A 629 5.72 0.28 -9.97
N LYS A 630 5.21 0.30 -8.73
CA LYS A 630 5.69 -0.55 -7.64
C LYS A 630 5.49 -2.04 -7.97
N LYS A 631 4.32 -2.40 -8.48
CA LYS A 631 4.01 -3.78 -8.90
C LYS A 631 4.89 -4.22 -10.07
N ALA A 632 5.01 -3.38 -11.11
CA ALA A 632 5.89 -3.63 -12.24
C ALA A 632 7.34 -3.84 -11.79
N SER A 633 7.81 -3.03 -10.83
CA SER A 633 9.15 -3.17 -10.26
C SER A 633 9.34 -4.49 -9.52
N GLN A 634 8.37 -4.91 -8.72
CA GLN A 634 8.44 -6.17 -7.98
C GLN A 634 8.48 -7.38 -8.92
N GLN A 635 7.64 -7.40 -9.96
CA GLN A 635 7.62 -8.50 -10.91
C GLN A 635 8.84 -8.50 -11.82
N ALA A 636 9.24 -7.34 -12.36
CA ALA A 636 10.44 -7.23 -13.15
C ALA A 636 11.66 -7.70 -12.36
N LEU A 637 11.72 -7.41 -11.05
CA LEU A 637 12.80 -7.89 -10.19
C LEU A 637 12.73 -9.40 -9.97
N THR A 638 11.55 -9.98 -9.76
CA THR A 638 11.39 -11.42 -9.63
C THR A 638 11.81 -12.15 -10.92
N GLN A 639 11.35 -11.69 -12.08
CA GLN A 639 11.72 -12.22 -13.38
C GLN A 639 13.23 -12.08 -13.64
N ALA A 640 13.79 -10.89 -13.35
CA ALA A 640 15.21 -10.64 -13.52
C ALA A 640 16.07 -11.52 -12.59
N ARG A 641 15.65 -11.77 -11.35
CA ARG A 641 16.30 -12.72 -10.43
C ARG A 641 16.34 -14.13 -11.01
N ASN A 642 15.21 -14.60 -11.50
CA ASN A 642 15.14 -15.89 -12.16
C ASN A 642 16.05 -15.95 -13.39
N GLN A 643 16.06 -14.89 -14.20
CA GLN A 643 16.88 -14.81 -15.42
C GLN A 643 18.39 -14.83 -15.14
N VAL A 644 18.87 -14.14 -14.10
CA VAL A 644 20.31 -14.07 -13.76
C VAL A 644 20.73 -15.11 -12.72
N GLY A 645 19.80 -15.91 -12.21
CA GLY A 645 20.03 -16.89 -11.15
C GLY A 645 20.43 -16.24 -9.83
N ALA A 646 19.87 -15.07 -9.50
CA ALA A 646 19.98 -14.48 -8.20
C ALA A 646 18.98 -15.16 -7.26
N SER A 647 19.43 -15.50 -6.04
CA SER A 647 18.57 -16.07 -5.00
C SER A 647 18.44 -15.10 -3.83
N ARG A 648 17.26 -15.04 -3.26
CA ARG A 648 17.01 -14.30 -2.01
C ARG A 648 17.37 -15.17 -0.82
N THR A 649 18.62 -15.63 -0.73
CA THR A 649 19.09 -16.47 0.38
C THR A 649 19.49 -15.61 1.57
N SER A 650 18.82 -15.82 2.68
CA SER A 650 19.19 -15.31 4.00
C SER A 650 20.18 -16.29 4.64
N ILE A 651 21.24 -15.77 5.26
CA ILE A 651 22.15 -16.59 6.09
C ILE A 651 21.39 -16.97 7.36
N ASP A 652 21.30 -18.27 7.62
CA ASP A 652 20.80 -18.79 8.90
C ASP A 652 21.96 -19.09 9.83
N ILE A 653 21.96 -18.50 11.04
CA ILE A 653 23.02 -18.63 12.04
C ILE A 653 22.58 -19.69 13.07
N THR A 654 23.37 -20.76 13.21
CA THR A 654 23.13 -21.81 14.21
C THR A 654 23.53 -21.35 15.61
N ASP A 655 23.12 -22.09 16.65
CA ASP A 655 23.45 -21.76 18.05
C ASP A 655 24.97 -21.75 18.28
N ARG A 656 25.69 -22.73 17.75
CA ARG A 656 27.15 -22.82 17.88
C ARG A 656 27.86 -21.72 17.06
N GLU A 657 27.38 -21.38 15.92
CA GLU A 657 27.88 -20.23 15.15
C GLU A 657 27.67 -18.93 15.92
N TRP A 658 26.55 -18.80 16.61
CA TRP A 658 26.30 -17.63 17.49
C TRP A 658 27.26 -17.59 18.67
N GLU A 659 27.56 -18.73 19.31
CA GLU A 659 28.59 -18.82 20.37
C GLU A 659 29.96 -18.37 19.83
N ALA A 660 30.34 -18.79 18.64
CA ALA A 660 31.58 -18.36 17.99
C ALA A 660 31.62 -16.84 17.76
N ILE A 661 30.50 -16.25 17.34
CA ILE A 661 30.37 -14.80 17.19
C ILE A 661 30.57 -14.09 18.54
N GLN A 662 29.90 -14.56 19.57
CA GLN A 662 29.99 -13.97 20.91
C GLN A 662 31.37 -14.09 21.55
N ALA A 663 32.10 -15.16 21.24
CA ALA A 663 33.47 -15.39 21.66
C ALA A 663 34.51 -14.52 20.94
N GLY A 664 34.09 -13.75 19.92
CA GLY A 664 35.00 -12.93 19.09
C GLY A 664 35.79 -13.72 18.04
N ALA A 665 35.34 -14.93 17.67
CA ALA A 665 35.98 -15.75 16.62
C ALA A 665 35.91 -15.12 15.23
N ILE A 666 35.05 -14.11 15.04
CA ILE A 666 34.79 -13.43 13.77
C ILE A 666 35.02 -11.93 13.95
N SER A 667 35.67 -11.28 12.99
CA SER A 667 35.88 -9.83 13.01
C SER A 667 34.58 -9.06 12.84
N GLU A 668 34.51 -7.82 13.42
CA GLU A 668 33.36 -6.94 13.32
C GLU A 668 32.93 -6.68 11.87
N ASN A 669 33.88 -6.48 10.97
CA ASN A 669 33.57 -6.24 9.55
C ASN A 669 32.92 -7.46 8.90
N LYS A 670 33.41 -8.67 9.19
CA LYS A 670 32.83 -9.91 8.67
C LYS A 670 31.45 -10.15 9.28
N LEU A 671 31.28 -9.92 10.59
CA LEU A 671 29.98 -10.02 11.24
C LEU A 671 28.97 -9.05 10.65
N THR A 672 29.37 -7.80 10.39
CA THR A 672 28.50 -6.82 9.71
C THR A 672 28.04 -7.31 8.32
N GLN A 673 28.95 -7.93 7.55
CA GLN A 673 28.58 -8.52 6.25
C GLN A 673 27.60 -9.69 6.40
N ILE A 674 27.79 -10.53 7.41
CA ILE A 674 26.88 -11.65 7.72
C ILE A 674 25.49 -11.09 8.08
N LEU A 675 25.42 -10.11 8.98
CA LEU A 675 24.17 -9.49 9.43
C LEU A 675 23.39 -8.82 8.29
N ASN A 676 24.08 -8.21 7.33
CA ASN A 676 23.46 -7.62 6.13
C ASN A 676 22.80 -8.68 5.23
N ASN A 677 23.11 -9.94 5.40
CA ASN A 677 22.58 -11.08 4.65
C ASN A 677 21.79 -12.06 5.52
N THR A 678 21.37 -11.67 6.71
CA THR A 678 20.67 -12.49 7.69
C THR A 678 19.29 -11.90 7.99
N ASN A 679 18.34 -12.70 8.44
CA ASN A 679 17.13 -12.18 9.05
C ASN A 679 17.49 -11.56 10.42
N ILE A 680 17.41 -10.24 10.50
CA ILE A 680 17.84 -9.48 11.69
C ILE A 680 16.97 -9.77 12.92
N ASP A 681 15.71 -10.15 12.76
CA ASP A 681 14.82 -10.46 13.87
C ASP A 681 15.22 -11.73 14.61
N THR A 682 15.67 -12.76 13.88
CA THR A 682 16.20 -13.99 14.49
C THR A 682 17.48 -13.73 15.25
N VAL A 683 18.34 -12.85 14.73
CA VAL A 683 19.59 -12.45 15.38
C VAL A 683 19.31 -11.59 16.62
N ARG A 684 18.32 -10.71 16.55
CA ARG A 684 17.85 -9.91 17.69
C ARG A 684 17.44 -10.80 18.85
N GLN A 685 16.64 -11.84 18.59
CA GLN A 685 16.24 -12.81 19.63
C GLN A 685 17.45 -13.48 20.30
N ARG A 686 18.48 -13.84 19.53
CA ARG A 686 19.72 -14.43 20.05
C ARG A 686 20.54 -13.45 20.88
N ALA A 687 20.56 -12.17 20.51
CA ALA A 687 21.30 -11.12 21.20
C ALA A 687 20.57 -10.60 22.47
N THR A 688 19.31 -10.97 22.67
CA THR A 688 18.54 -10.60 23.87
C THR A 688 19.07 -11.36 25.11
N PRO A 689 19.34 -10.69 26.25
CA PRO A 689 19.82 -11.34 27.45
C PRO A 689 18.87 -12.43 27.95
N ARG A 690 19.36 -13.65 28.15
CA ARG A 690 18.55 -14.78 28.66
C ARG A 690 18.09 -14.60 30.12
N ALA A 691 18.76 -13.77 30.88
CA ALA A 691 18.50 -13.54 32.32
C ALA A 691 17.39 -12.49 32.58
N THR A 692 16.91 -11.77 31.60
CA THR A 692 15.83 -10.81 31.78
C THR A 692 14.47 -11.49 31.68
N THR A 693 14.00 -12.03 32.81
CA THR A 693 12.60 -12.41 33.00
C THR A 693 11.66 -11.19 33.04
N GLN A 694 12.24 -10.00 33.17
CA GLN A 694 11.52 -8.74 33.21
C GLN A 694 11.75 -7.93 31.92
N ILE A 695 10.66 -7.53 31.31
CA ILE A 695 10.68 -6.58 30.18
C ILE A 695 10.93 -5.16 30.69
N SER A 696 11.40 -4.26 29.80
CA SER A 696 11.70 -2.88 30.16
C SER A 696 10.49 -2.16 30.80
N LYS A 697 10.76 -1.20 31.70
CA LYS A 697 9.70 -0.40 32.32
C LYS A 697 8.82 0.31 31.29
N SER A 698 9.43 0.79 30.21
CA SER A 698 8.71 1.40 29.08
C SER A 698 7.74 0.42 28.43
N LYS A 699 8.16 -0.82 28.23
CA LYS A 699 7.33 -1.88 27.65
C LYS A 699 6.19 -2.30 28.59
N GLN A 700 6.44 -2.38 29.91
CA GLN A 700 5.41 -2.60 30.93
C GLN A 700 4.36 -1.49 30.92
N ASN A 701 4.80 -0.23 30.92
CA ASN A 701 3.90 0.92 30.84
C ASN A 701 3.06 0.88 29.55
N ARG A 702 3.65 0.41 28.46
CA ARG A 702 2.96 0.27 27.18
C ARG A 702 1.90 -0.84 27.21
N ILE A 703 2.17 -1.98 27.84
CA ILE A 703 1.16 -3.04 28.07
C ILE A 703 -0.05 -2.45 28.80
N ALA A 704 0.18 -1.74 29.91
CA ALA A 704 -0.89 -1.13 30.70
C ALA A 704 -1.70 -0.11 29.87
N ALA A 705 -1.03 0.74 29.10
CA ALA A 705 -1.68 1.75 28.26
C ALA A 705 -2.51 1.12 27.12
N LEU A 706 -2.01 0.08 26.46
CA LEU A 706 -2.74 -0.65 25.43
C LEU A 706 -3.98 -1.35 26.02
N ASN A 707 -3.81 -2.06 27.13
CA ASN A 707 -4.93 -2.72 27.81
C ASN A 707 -6.02 -1.69 28.22
N ALA A 708 -5.59 -0.57 28.81
CA ALA A 708 -6.51 0.54 29.16
C ALA A 708 -7.20 1.13 27.91
N SER A 709 -6.62 1.01 26.75
CA SER A 709 -7.15 1.47 25.48
C SER A 709 -8.08 0.46 24.78
N GLY A 710 -8.25 -0.75 25.35
CA GLY A 710 -9.17 -1.76 24.83
C GLY A 710 -8.56 -2.81 23.92
N TYR A 711 -7.23 -2.85 23.82
CA TYR A 711 -6.53 -3.89 23.06
C TYR A 711 -6.62 -5.24 23.79
N SER A 712 -6.79 -6.32 23.02
CA SER A 712 -6.74 -7.68 23.54
C SER A 712 -5.30 -8.08 23.89
N THR A 713 -5.16 -9.10 24.72
CA THR A 713 -3.84 -9.67 25.08
C THR A 713 -3.03 -10.09 23.86
N SER A 714 -3.67 -10.65 22.85
CA SER A 714 -3.02 -11.04 21.58
C SER A 714 -2.52 -9.84 20.81
N GLU A 715 -3.36 -8.80 20.63
CA GLU A 715 -2.96 -7.57 19.95
C GLU A 715 -1.80 -6.86 20.66
N ILE A 716 -1.80 -6.87 22.00
CA ILE A 716 -0.71 -6.31 22.79
C ILE A 716 0.58 -7.12 22.58
N ALA A 717 0.48 -8.45 22.59
CA ALA A 717 1.60 -9.35 22.35
C ALA A 717 2.24 -9.11 20.99
N ASP A 718 1.42 -9.05 19.93
CA ASP A 718 1.87 -8.79 18.56
C ASP A 718 2.50 -7.40 18.41
N ALA A 719 1.85 -6.36 18.97
CA ALA A 719 2.34 -4.98 18.89
C ALA A 719 3.71 -4.78 19.57
N LEU A 720 3.98 -5.54 20.64
CA LEU A 720 5.21 -5.41 21.43
C LEU A 720 6.25 -6.50 21.14
N GLY A 721 5.94 -7.45 20.26
CA GLY A 721 6.84 -8.57 19.93
C GLY A 721 7.16 -9.44 21.16
N ILE A 722 6.16 -9.73 22.01
CA ILE A 722 6.28 -10.57 23.21
C ILE A 722 5.22 -11.65 23.22
N SER A 723 5.36 -12.65 24.09
CA SER A 723 4.35 -13.69 24.20
C SER A 723 3.09 -13.19 24.92
N SER A 724 1.92 -13.72 24.55
CA SER A 724 0.65 -13.44 25.23
C SER A 724 0.71 -13.82 26.72
N SER A 725 1.47 -14.85 27.10
CA SER A 725 1.69 -15.21 28.49
C SER A 725 2.46 -14.14 29.28
N THR A 726 3.42 -13.48 28.64
CA THR A 726 4.13 -12.33 29.22
C THR A 726 3.17 -11.17 29.46
N VAL A 727 2.30 -10.85 28.50
CA VAL A 727 1.30 -9.80 28.65
C VAL A 727 0.38 -10.10 29.84
N VAL A 728 -0.17 -11.31 29.92
CA VAL A 728 -1.03 -11.75 31.03
C VAL A 728 -0.32 -11.62 32.38
N LYS A 729 0.95 -12.05 32.47
CA LYS A 729 1.75 -11.93 33.68
C LYS A 729 1.78 -10.47 34.19
N TYR A 730 2.08 -9.53 33.33
CA TYR A 730 2.17 -8.11 33.71
C TYR A 730 0.81 -7.45 33.97
N LEU A 731 -0.24 -7.86 33.32
CA LEU A 731 -1.61 -7.36 33.57
C LEU A 731 -2.17 -7.86 34.90
N ASN A 732 -1.82 -9.06 35.31
CA ASN A 732 -2.28 -9.65 36.57
C ASN A 732 -1.43 -9.30 37.78
N GLY A 733 -0.41 -8.44 37.63
CA GLY A 733 0.43 -7.96 38.73
C GLY A 733 1.23 -9.07 39.43
N LYS A 734 1.48 -10.19 38.78
CA LYS A 734 2.40 -11.24 39.30
C LYS A 734 3.80 -10.90 38.82
N GLU A 735 4.60 -10.40 39.75
CA GLU A 735 6.06 -10.27 39.62
C GLU A 735 6.75 -11.62 39.39
#